data_13fdbb2987ada5db7d0d46c486050f89
#
_entry.id   13fdbb2987ada5db7d0d46c486050f89
#
_cell.length_a   1.000
_cell.length_b   1.000
_cell.length_c   1.000
_cell.angle_alpha   90.00
_cell.angle_beta   90.00
_cell.angle_gamma   90.00
#
_symmetry.space_group_name_H-M   'P 1'
#
loop_
_entity.id
_entity.type
_entity.pdbx_description
1 polymer ?
#
loop_
_entity_poly.entity_id
_entity_poly.type
_entity_poly.pdbx_seq_one_letter_code
_entity_poly.pdbx_strand_id
1 'polypeptide(L)'
;MKGLFFLSALSAASIAFAQSKQDTIREIDEVRVIKRLPITKDIVNVEKDLGRKNLGQDLPYLLKNQTSVETTTDAGNGVGYTGLRIRGVDGTRINVMLNGVPYNDSESQGTFFVNIPDVTSSASNVIIQRGVGTSTNGVAAFGASVNIIGRDPEEQPYFSTQNSVGSFNTHKHSFEAGTGSLLNGKLSFMGRYSIIKSDGYIDRAFSDLNSYNFVGVYKDGNTKIRFQTFGGDQQTYQAWNGISKAQYEINPRYNPSGEIYDKDGKVIGFYKNETDNYKQQHYHLLWEQRFNDNWKLNTTLHYTRGLGYYENYKSNQKFSKYGIPPYVIGAETVTSGDMIRRKWLDNDFYGIVSELNGKVNNWDLNFGVVANQYYGRHYGQIISGSNLQQIDLPIEYYRNNATKNEVSGYAKALYKFGDLEMFGDLQLRNITYHSNVIKASAEEAPTFDKKFTFFNPKIGFNYHLEGGTLYLSYANAHREPVRDDIVNAPDVKPETLHDFELGYNKTFNGLSITANAYYMLYKDQLVLIGAINGVGASLRKNVGRSYRAGIELGAGYQFSEKFNTLLNATFSQNKNKNYIVQLSETETENLGTTNTSFSPNFIGNLTLNYLPVKDLQFSLVNKLVGSQYLDNTNAPESKIKSYYLSDFIASYQVAWGRTDIGFSLLVNNIFNQKYINNGYSGPFYYAQAGANFLAGISLKFH
;
A
#
# COMPACT_ATOMS: atom_id res chain seq x y z
N MET A 1 -35.00 10.72 -28.91
CA MET A 1 -34.84 9.62 -29.85
C MET A 1 -33.43 9.62 -30.35
N LYS A 2 -32.54 8.93 -29.66
CA LYS A 2 -31.21 8.44 -30.09
C LYS A 2 -30.66 7.60 -28.94
N GLY A 3 -31.04 6.36 -28.89
CA GLY A 3 -30.58 5.32 -28.01
C GLY A 3 -31.14 4.03 -28.53
N LEU A 4 -30.34 3.28 -29.25
CA LEU A 4 -30.51 1.86 -29.59
C LEU A 4 -29.58 1.51 -30.75
N PHE A 5 -28.30 1.29 -30.45
CA PHE A 5 -27.39 0.58 -31.37
C PHE A 5 -26.16 0.15 -30.56
N PHE A 6 -26.31 -0.91 -29.75
CA PHE A 6 -25.19 -1.70 -29.25
C PHE A 6 -25.69 -3.03 -28.65
N LEU A 7 -26.48 -3.77 -29.44
CA LEU A 7 -26.91 -5.11 -29.03
C LEU A 7 -27.15 -5.99 -30.27
N SER A 8 -26.17 -6.11 -31.16
CA SER A 8 -26.25 -7.07 -32.28
C SER A 8 -24.88 -7.41 -32.83
N ALA A 9 -24.01 -7.98 -31.99
CA ALA A 9 -22.75 -8.60 -32.43
C ALA A 9 -22.33 -9.76 -31.51
N LEU A 10 -23.27 -10.53 -30.99
CA LEU A 10 -22.95 -11.73 -30.19
C LEU A 10 -23.85 -12.91 -30.57
N SER A 11 -23.98 -13.18 -31.85
CA SER A 11 -24.66 -14.41 -32.32
C SER A 11 -24.02 -14.89 -33.61
N ALA A 12 -22.82 -15.48 -33.52
CA ALA A 12 -22.27 -16.45 -34.45
C ALA A 12 -20.92 -16.97 -33.95
N ALA A 13 -20.93 -17.94 -33.05
CA ALA A 13 -19.84 -18.89 -32.88
C ALA A 13 -20.39 -20.16 -32.24
N SER A 14 -21.04 -20.97 -33.02
CA SER A 14 -21.42 -22.32 -32.61
C SER A 14 -20.46 -23.34 -33.21
N ILE A 15 -19.86 -24.10 -32.29
CA ILE A 15 -19.53 -25.54 -32.35
C ILE A 15 -18.46 -25.99 -33.35
N ALA A 16 -17.29 -26.31 -32.82
CA ALA A 16 -16.49 -27.44 -33.30
C ALA A 16 -15.89 -28.15 -32.07
N PHE A 17 -16.46 -29.30 -31.71
CA PHE A 17 -15.83 -30.25 -30.80
C PHE A 17 -14.66 -30.92 -31.53
N ALA A 18 -13.47 -30.78 -31.06
CA ALA A 18 -12.35 -31.66 -31.35
C ALA A 18 -11.74 -32.11 -30.02
N GLN A 19 -11.91 -33.38 -29.71
CA GLN A 19 -11.11 -34.08 -28.70
C GLN A 19 -9.64 -33.96 -29.08
N SER A 20 -8.81 -33.37 -28.28
CA SER A 20 -7.37 -33.47 -28.37
C SER A 20 -6.80 -34.12 -27.12
N LYS A 21 -5.88 -35.05 -27.36
CA LYS A 21 -5.08 -35.77 -26.38
C LYS A 21 -4.50 -34.84 -25.34
N GLN A 22 -4.57 -35.27 -24.10
CA GLN A 22 -3.79 -34.73 -23.00
C GLN A 22 -2.29 -34.84 -23.29
N ASP A 23 -1.71 -33.82 -23.87
CA ASP A 23 -0.29 -33.56 -23.69
C ASP A 23 -0.14 -32.76 -22.38
N THR A 24 0.57 -33.39 -21.47
CA THR A 24 0.96 -32.76 -20.18
C THR A 24 1.74 -31.50 -20.45
N ILE A 25 1.03 -30.38 -20.52
CA ILE A 25 1.65 -29.04 -20.42
C ILE A 25 2.25 -28.98 -19.03
N ARG A 26 3.59 -29.03 -18.95
CA ARG A 26 4.30 -28.75 -17.71
C ARG A 26 3.94 -27.32 -17.32
N GLU A 27 3.10 -27.14 -16.28
CA GLU A 27 2.90 -25.87 -15.62
C GLU A 27 4.28 -25.26 -15.34
N ILE A 28 4.52 -24.08 -15.89
CA ILE A 28 5.73 -23.31 -15.59
C ILE A 28 5.57 -22.90 -14.15
N ASP A 29 6.36 -23.54 -13.30
CA ASP A 29 6.35 -23.45 -11.84
C ASP A 29 6.60 -22.00 -11.31
N GLU A 30 5.62 -21.11 -11.34
CA GLU A 30 5.58 -19.96 -10.44
C GLU A 30 5.61 -20.42 -8.97
N VAL A 31 5.10 -21.62 -8.71
CA VAL A 31 5.01 -22.24 -7.38
C VAL A 31 6.37 -22.73 -6.84
N ARG A 32 7.37 -23.04 -7.69
CA ARG A 32 8.68 -23.52 -7.20
C ARG A 32 9.54 -22.45 -6.56
N VAL A 33 9.44 -21.18 -6.97
CA VAL A 33 10.15 -20.07 -6.30
C VAL A 33 9.61 -19.85 -4.88
N ILE A 34 8.34 -20.14 -4.67
CA ILE A 34 7.60 -19.91 -3.42
C ILE A 34 7.97 -20.93 -2.31
N LYS A 35 8.30 -22.18 -2.66
CA LYS A 35 8.60 -23.23 -1.66
C LYS A 35 9.93 -23.06 -0.89
N ARG A 36 10.78 -22.12 -1.29
CA ARG A 36 12.11 -21.87 -0.69
C ARG A 36 12.26 -20.45 -0.15
N LEU A 37 11.16 -19.86 0.33
CA LEU A 37 11.19 -18.49 0.85
C LEU A 37 11.67 -18.47 2.31
N PRO A 38 12.37 -17.40 2.73
CA PRO A 38 12.65 -17.14 4.15
C PRO A 38 11.35 -17.15 4.97
N ILE A 39 11.45 -17.59 6.22
CA ILE A 39 10.32 -17.67 7.18
C ILE A 39 9.64 -16.32 7.40
N THR A 40 10.31 -15.22 7.09
CA THR A 40 9.81 -13.84 7.18
C THR A 40 8.89 -13.44 6.03
N LYS A 41 8.61 -14.35 5.08
CA LYS A 41 7.67 -14.13 3.98
C LYS A 41 6.33 -14.80 4.25
N ASP A 42 5.27 -14.00 4.16
CA ASP A 42 3.90 -14.50 4.11
C ASP A 42 3.41 -14.40 2.66
N ILE A 43 2.82 -15.48 2.17
CA ILE A 43 2.17 -15.52 0.87
C ILE A 43 0.68 -15.60 1.12
N VAL A 44 -0.02 -14.55 0.76
CA VAL A 44 -1.47 -14.45 0.83
C VAL A 44 -2.00 -14.79 -0.55
N ASN A 45 -2.63 -15.94 -0.69
CA ASN A 45 -3.36 -16.29 -1.91
C ASN A 45 -4.65 -15.48 -1.98
N VAL A 46 -4.79 -14.67 -3.01
CA VAL A 46 -5.90 -13.72 -3.07
C VAL A 46 -7.25 -14.44 -3.17
N GLU A 47 -7.37 -15.45 -4.00
CA GLU A 47 -8.62 -16.18 -4.20
C GLU A 47 -9.07 -16.89 -2.90
N LYS A 48 -8.15 -17.61 -2.26
CA LYS A 48 -8.45 -18.41 -1.05
C LYS A 48 -8.62 -17.57 0.21
N ASP A 49 -7.73 -16.58 0.39
CA ASP A 49 -7.58 -15.87 1.67
C ASP A 49 -8.31 -14.53 1.69
N LEU A 50 -8.43 -13.86 0.54
CA LEU A 50 -8.99 -12.50 0.44
C LEU A 50 -10.26 -12.44 -0.41
N GLY A 51 -10.45 -13.30 -1.40
CA GLY A 51 -11.54 -13.20 -2.37
C GLY A 51 -12.93 -13.10 -1.71
N ARG A 52 -13.13 -13.87 -0.63
CA ARG A 52 -14.39 -13.87 0.16
C ARG A 52 -14.57 -12.61 1.03
N LYS A 53 -13.51 -11.82 1.25
CA LYS A 53 -13.48 -10.61 2.08
C LYS A 53 -13.39 -9.33 1.24
N ASN A 54 -13.09 -9.44 -0.04
CA ASN A 54 -12.90 -8.30 -0.93
C ASN A 54 -14.25 -7.70 -1.37
N LEU A 55 -14.91 -7.01 -0.45
CA LEU A 55 -16.24 -6.44 -0.62
C LEU A 55 -16.23 -4.92 -0.81
N GLY A 56 -15.07 -4.33 -1.18
CA GLY A 56 -14.89 -2.90 -1.45
C GLY A 56 -13.82 -2.22 -0.61
N GLN A 57 -13.28 -2.91 0.41
CA GLN A 57 -12.16 -2.38 1.19
C GLN A 57 -10.86 -2.45 0.40
N ASP A 58 -9.95 -1.53 0.69
CA ASP A 58 -8.63 -1.48 0.09
C ASP A 58 -7.72 -2.62 0.57
N LEU A 59 -6.71 -2.95 -0.24
CA LEU A 59 -5.77 -4.02 0.06
C LEU A 59 -5.13 -3.92 1.46
N PRO A 60 -4.66 -2.77 1.97
CA PRO A 60 -4.15 -2.68 3.34
C PRO A 60 -5.14 -3.21 4.38
N TYR A 61 -6.41 -2.84 4.28
CA TYR A 61 -7.43 -3.26 5.23
C TYR A 61 -7.70 -4.78 5.17
N LEU A 62 -7.61 -5.37 3.97
CA LEU A 62 -7.74 -6.83 3.79
C LEU A 62 -6.55 -7.60 4.40
N LEU A 63 -5.37 -6.96 4.52
CA LEU A 63 -4.17 -7.54 5.11
C LEU A 63 -4.04 -7.33 6.62
N LYS A 64 -5.00 -6.68 7.29
CA LYS A 64 -4.93 -6.27 8.70
C LYS A 64 -4.63 -7.40 9.70
N ASN A 65 -4.92 -8.66 9.34
CA ASN A 65 -4.72 -9.82 10.21
C ASN A 65 -3.43 -10.60 9.91
N GLN A 66 -2.55 -10.08 9.04
CA GLN A 66 -1.24 -10.67 8.80
C GLN A 66 -0.29 -10.39 9.98
N THR A 67 0.77 -11.20 10.10
CA THR A 67 1.73 -11.11 11.19
C THR A 67 2.40 -9.73 11.25
N SER A 68 2.41 -9.09 12.40
CA SER A 68 3.01 -7.76 12.66
C SER A 68 2.42 -6.61 11.84
N VAL A 69 1.24 -6.80 11.22
CA VAL A 69 0.58 -5.79 10.39
C VAL A 69 -0.41 -4.97 11.20
N GLU A 70 -0.30 -3.65 11.08
CA GLU A 70 -1.27 -2.65 11.53
C GLU A 70 -1.72 -1.84 10.32
N THR A 71 -2.99 -1.44 10.29
CA THR A 71 -3.56 -0.68 9.17
C THR A 71 -4.17 0.62 9.64
N THR A 72 -4.17 1.63 8.78
CA THR A 72 -4.79 2.93 9.03
C THR A 72 -5.81 3.23 7.95
N THR A 73 -6.85 4.01 8.30
CA THR A 73 -7.84 4.50 7.34
C THR A 73 -8.35 5.86 7.80
N ASP A 74 -8.33 6.84 6.90
CA ASP A 74 -8.72 8.22 7.21
C ASP A 74 -10.25 8.35 7.26
N ALA A 75 -10.96 7.69 6.35
CA ALA A 75 -12.42 7.63 6.34
C ALA A 75 -13.01 6.71 7.43
N GLY A 76 -12.18 5.97 8.18
CA GLY A 76 -12.56 5.14 9.31
C GLY A 76 -13.19 3.78 8.99
N ASN A 77 -13.40 3.41 7.73
CA ASN A 77 -14.13 2.19 7.34
C ASN A 77 -13.37 1.27 6.35
N GLY A 78 -12.10 1.60 6.03
CA GLY A 78 -11.25 0.77 5.16
C GLY A 78 -11.43 1.02 3.66
N VAL A 79 -12.11 2.09 3.27
CA VAL A 79 -12.27 2.54 1.86
C VAL A 79 -11.67 3.92 1.71
N GLY A 80 -10.96 4.16 0.60
CA GLY A 80 -10.31 5.44 0.31
C GLY A 80 -8.85 5.48 0.77
N TYR A 81 -8.45 6.49 1.54
CA TYR A 81 -7.08 6.58 2.04
C TYR A 81 -6.82 5.56 3.15
N THR A 82 -6.02 4.55 2.82
CA THR A 82 -5.61 3.48 3.72
C THR A 82 -4.10 3.27 3.68
N GLY A 83 -3.53 2.80 4.78
CA GLY A 83 -2.11 2.57 4.91
C GLY A 83 -1.75 1.30 5.69
N LEU A 84 -0.49 0.91 5.58
CA LEU A 84 0.11 -0.25 6.27
C LEU A 84 1.25 0.21 7.17
N ARG A 85 1.35 -0.45 8.34
CA ARG A 85 2.56 -0.50 9.16
C ARG A 85 2.91 -1.96 9.40
N ILE A 86 4.19 -2.31 9.28
CA ILE A 86 4.70 -3.67 9.50
C ILE A 86 5.83 -3.58 10.51
N ARG A 87 5.73 -4.31 11.63
CA ARG A 87 6.67 -4.19 12.78
C ARG A 87 6.79 -2.74 13.30
N GLY A 88 5.72 -1.95 13.18
CA GLY A 88 5.71 -0.52 13.52
C GLY A 88 6.49 0.39 12.56
N VAL A 89 6.97 -0.14 11.44
CA VAL A 89 7.58 0.65 10.36
C VAL A 89 6.47 1.28 9.52
N ASP A 90 6.55 2.58 9.26
CA ASP A 90 5.53 3.29 8.50
C ASP A 90 5.57 3.01 6.99
N GLY A 91 4.48 3.33 6.29
CA GLY A 91 4.28 3.02 4.87
C GLY A 91 5.36 3.55 3.93
N THR A 92 6.04 4.65 4.29
CA THR A 92 7.13 5.20 3.47
C THR A 92 8.40 4.33 3.50
N ARG A 93 8.50 3.38 4.41
CA ARG A 93 9.61 2.43 4.57
C ARG A 93 9.22 1.01 4.20
N ILE A 94 8.02 0.84 3.63
CA ILE A 94 7.53 -0.40 3.06
C ILE A 94 7.62 -0.29 1.54
N ASN A 95 8.45 -1.13 0.93
CA ASN A 95 8.57 -1.18 -0.52
C ASN A 95 7.39 -1.95 -1.12
N VAL A 96 6.54 -1.29 -1.88
CA VAL A 96 5.39 -1.91 -2.56
C VAL A 96 5.69 -2.06 -4.03
N MET A 97 5.42 -3.24 -4.58
CA MET A 97 5.64 -3.56 -5.98
C MET A 97 4.39 -4.19 -6.57
N LEU A 98 4.22 -4.03 -7.87
CA LEU A 98 3.25 -4.75 -8.67
C LEU A 98 3.99 -5.51 -9.80
N ASN A 99 4.00 -6.84 -9.71
CA ASN A 99 4.79 -7.72 -10.58
C ASN A 99 6.30 -7.37 -10.60
N GLY A 100 6.85 -6.97 -9.46
CA GLY A 100 8.25 -6.56 -9.33
C GLY A 100 8.55 -5.12 -9.76
N VAL A 101 7.59 -4.38 -10.35
CA VAL A 101 7.73 -2.96 -10.67
C VAL A 101 7.44 -2.13 -9.43
N PRO A 102 8.32 -1.17 -9.04
CA PRO A 102 8.08 -0.27 -7.91
C PRO A 102 6.79 0.52 -8.07
N TYR A 103 5.99 0.57 -7.01
CA TYR A 103 4.72 1.29 -6.98
C TYR A 103 4.72 2.50 -6.04
N ASN A 104 5.60 2.53 -5.05
CA ASN A 104 5.75 3.71 -4.19
C ASN A 104 5.95 4.98 -5.01
N ASP A 105 5.31 6.07 -4.62
CA ASP A 105 5.58 7.39 -5.18
C ASP A 105 7.06 7.76 -5.00
N SER A 106 7.69 8.28 -6.04
CA SER A 106 9.14 8.49 -6.05
C SER A 106 9.60 9.60 -5.10
N GLU A 107 8.77 10.60 -4.80
CA GLU A 107 9.12 11.74 -3.96
C GLU A 107 8.75 11.52 -2.50
N SER A 108 7.51 11.12 -2.21
CA SER A 108 7.03 10.84 -0.85
C SER A 108 7.41 9.46 -0.34
N GLN A 109 7.73 8.54 -1.26
CA GLN A 109 7.94 7.11 -1.00
C GLN A 109 6.74 6.42 -0.32
N GLY A 110 5.61 7.09 -0.24
CA GLY A 110 4.35 6.55 0.22
C GLY A 110 3.69 5.66 -0.83
N THR A 111 2.72 4.89 -0.39
CA THR A 111 1.87 4.07 -1.26
C THR A 111 0.43 4.53 -1.11
N PHE A 112 -0.15 4.96 -2.20
CA PHE A 112 -1.54 5.43 -2.26
C PHE A 112 -2.42 4.36 -2.93
N PHE A 113 -2.93 3.42 -2.13
CA PHE A 113 -3.76 2.31 -2.63
C PHE A 113 -5.08 2.81 -3.23
N VAL A 114 -5.55 3.97 -2.80
CA VAL A 114 -6.71 4.67 -3.36
C VAL A 114 -6.57 4.96 -4.86
N ASN A 115 -5.33 5.05 -5.40
CA ASN A 115 -5.05 5.30 -6.81
C ASN A 115 -5.13 4.03 -7.69
N ILE A 116 -5.19 2.84 -7.08
CA ILE A 116 -5.39 1.54 -7.74
C ILE A 116 -6.52 0.76 -7.06
N PRO A 117 -7.75 1.31 -7.04
CA PRO A 117 -8.87 0.69 -6.35
C PRO A 117 -9.09 -0.74 -6.83
N ASP A 118 -9.50 -1.62 -5.92
CA ASP A 118 -9.77 -3.03 -6.22
C ASP A 118 -8.61 -3.78 -6.89
N VAL A 119 -7.36 -3.37 -6.65
CA VAL A 119 -6.18 -4.09 -7.15
C VAL A 119 -6.19 -5.56 -6.73
N THR A 120 -6.76 -5.86 -5.58
CA THR A 120 -6.93 -7.21 -5.04
C THR A 120 -7.67 -8.13 -6.03
N SER A 121 -8.73 -7.67 -6.70
CA SER A 121 -9.47 -8.46 -7.69
C SER A 121 -8.63 -8.84 -8.92
N SER A 122 -7.53 -8.14 -9.19
CA SER A 122 -6.61 -8.41 -10.31
C SER A 122 -5.35 -9.16 -9.90
N ALA A 123 -5.20 -9.49 -8.62
CA ALA A 123 -4.02 -10.17 -8.09
C ALA A 123 -4.27 -11.66 -7.90
N SER A 124 -3.23 -12.47 -8.08
CA SER A 124 -3.20 -13.90 -7.70
C SER A 124 -2.69 -14.10 -6.29
N ASN A 125 -1.62 -13.37 -5.93
CA ASN A 125 -0.98 -13.45 -4.64
C ASN A 125 -0.51 -12.08 -4.17
N VAL A 126 -0.42 -11.91 -2.84
CA VAL A 126 0.28 -10.82 -2.20
C VAL A 126 1.40 -11.41 -1.34
N ILE A 127 2.63 -11.04 -1.61
CA ILE A 127 3.80 -11.52 -0.89
C ILE A 127 4.24 -10.39 0.06
N ILE A 128 4.20 -10.67 1.36
CA ILE A 128 4.66 -9.75 2.40
C ILE A 128 6.00 -10.27 2.93
N GLN A 129 7.06 -9.49 2.76
CA GLN A 129 8.35 -9.72 3.38
C GLN A 129 8.49 -8.77 4.57
N ARG A 130 8.64 -9.31 5.77
CA ARG A 130 9.00 -8.53 6.97
C ARG A 130 10.52 -8.39 7.04
N GLY A 131 11.00 -7.23 7.50
CA GLY A 131 12.42 -6.87 7.46
C GLY A 131 12.95 -6.60 6.05
N VAL A 132 14.25 -6.49 5.91
CA VAL A 132 14.91 -6.14 4.64
C VAL A 132 14.78 -7.25 3.60
N GLY A 133 14.99 -8.50 3.99
CA GLY A 133 15.02 -9.63 3.06
C GLY A 133 16.15 -9.52 2.03
N THR A 134 15.97 -10.15 0.85
CA THR A 134 16.95 -10.14 -0.24
C THR A 134 16.60 -9.08 -1.29
N SER A 135 17.55 -8.72 -2.18
CA SER A 135 17.38 -7.70 -3.22
C SER A 135 16.30 -8.04 -4.24
N THR A 136 15.93 -9.32 -4.38
CA THR A 136 14.79 -9.77 -5.20
C THR A 136 13.42 -9.30 -4.68
N ASN A 137 13.35 -8.76 -3.44
CA ASN A 137 12.15 -8.14 -2.88
C ASN A 137 11.99 -6.66 -3.27
N GLY A 138 12.75 -6.21 -4.29
CA GLY A 138 12.82 -4.84 -4.75
C GLY A 138 14.05 -4.10 -4.22
N VAL A 139 14.63 -3.27 -5.07
CA VAL A 139 15.88 -2.55 -4.77
C VAL A 139 15.73 -1.55 -3.61
N ALA A 140 14.52 -1.06 -3.37
CA ALA A 140 14.19 -0.14 -2.28
C ALA A 140 13.70 -0.82 -0.99
N ALA A 141 13.81 -2.16 -0.87
CA ALA A 141 13.43 -2.89 0.34
C ALA A 141 14.22 -2.40 1.57
N PHE A 142 13.51 -2.00 2.62
CA PHE A 142 14.09 -1.44 3.84
C PHE A 142 13.44 -2.05 5.10
N GLY A 143 12.33 -1.53 5.59
CA GLY A 143 11.66 -2.06 6.78
C GLY A 143 10.76 -3.26 6.51
N ALA A 144 10.16 -3.31 5.33
CA ALA A 144 9.37 -4.41 4.80
C ALA A 144 9.19 -4.27 3.29
N SER A 145 8.65 -5.30 2.63
CA SER A 145 8.15 -5.16 1.26
C SER A 145 6.85 -5.94 1.04
N VAL A 146 6.02 -5.44 0.13
CA VAL A 146 4.76 -6.03 -0.31
C VAL A 146 4.79 -6.14 -1.83
N ASN A 147 4.74 -7.34 -2.38
CA ASN A 147 4.69 -7.55 -3.82
C ASN A 147 3.33 -8.13 -4.21
N ILE A 148 2.60 -7.39 -5.03
CA ILE A 148 1.29 -7.78 -5.56
C ILE A 148 1.54 -8.47 -6.91
N ILE A 149 1.20 -9.74 -7.01
CA ILE A 149 1.37 -10.54 -8.22
C ILE A 149 0.04 -10.55 -8.97
N GLY A 150 0.03 -10.00 -10.18
CA GLY A 150 -1.16 -9.98 -11.05
C GLY A 150 -1.50 -11.36 -11.61
N ARG A 151 -2.80 -11.61 -11.82
CA ARG A 151 -3.27 -12.81 -12.50
C ARG A 151 -2.97 -12.78 -13.99
N ASP A 152 -2.70 -13.94 -14.57
CA ASP A 152 -2.82 -14.17 -16.01
C ASP A 152 -4.27 -14.49 -16.40
N PRO A 153 -4.68 -14.30 -17.67
CA PRO A 153 -5.96 -14.76 -18.18
C PRO A 153 -6.13 -16.29 -18.03
N GLU A 154 -7.35 -16.71 -17.73
CA GLU A 154 -7.67 -18.15 -17.61
C GLU A 154 -7.68 -18.85 -18.99
N GLU A 155 -7.55 -20.19 -18.99
CA GLU A 155 -7.54 -20.98 -20.22
C GLU A 155 -8.93 -21.09 -20.86
N GLN A 156 -9.98 -21.09 -20.05
CA GLN A 156 -11.37 -21.13 -20.52
C GLN A 156 -11.94 -19.70 -20.59
N PRO A 157 -12.81 -19.43 -21.57
CA PRO A 157 -13.51 -18.14 -21.64
C PRO A 157 -14.48 -18.03 -20.46
N TYR A 158 -14.58 -16.84 -19.89
CA TYR A 158 -15.48 -16.58 -18.78
C TYR A 158 -15.97 -15.13 -18.75
N PHE A 159 -17.07 -14.94 -18.03
CA PHE A 159 -17.53 -13.64 -17.58
C PHE A 159 -17.83 -13.72 -16.09
N SER A 160 -17.40 -12.73 -15.31
CA SER A 160 -17.70 -12.67 -13.90
C SER A 160 -18.14 -11.30 -13.46
N THR A 161 -18.98 -11.27 -12.43
CA THR A 161 -19.36 -10.03 -11.72
C THR A 161 -19.33 -10.25 -10.22
N GLN A 162 -18.86 -9.25 -9.52
CA GLN A 162 -18.87 -9.20 -8.06
C GLN A 162 -19.54 -7.91 -7.61
N ASN A 163 -20.60 -8.03 -6.82
CA ASN A 163 -21.37 -6.91 -6.31
C ASN A 163 -21.46 -6.99 -4.79
N SER A 164 -21.29 -5.87 -4.10
CA SER A 164 -21.44 -5.79 -2.66
C SER A 164 -22.09 -4.49 -2.22
N VAL A 165 -22.75 -4.54 -1.06
CA VAL A 165 -23.36 -3.40 -0.38
C VAL A 165 -23.09 -3.49 1.11
N GLY A 166 -23.10 -2.37 1.82
CA GLY A 166 -22.90 -2.37 3.26
C GLY A 166 -23.07 -1.03 3.95
N SER A 167 -22.61 -0.98 5.18
CA SER A 167 -22.63 0.21 6.02
C SER A 167 -21.94 1.40 5.36
N PHE A 168 -22.34 2.61 5.72
CA PHE A 168 -21.82 3.87 5.17
C PHE A 168 -22.06 4.01 3.67
N ASN A 169 -23.22 3.50 3.19
CA ASN A 169 -23.58 3.49 1.78
C ASN A 169 -22.45 2.91 0.89
N THR A 170 -21.66 1.98 1.45
CA THR A 170 -20.55 1.36 0.72
C THR A 170 -21.11 0.38 -0.28
N HIS A 171 -20.71 0.51 -1.55
CA HIS A 171 -21.04 -0.47 -2.60
C HIS A 171 -19.87 -0.62 -3.58
N LYS A 172 -19.74 -1.85 -4.08
CA LYS A 172 -18.78 -2.24 -5.11
C LYS A 172 -19.49 -2.95 -6.23
N HIS A 173 -19.14 -2.62 -7.46
CA HIS A 173 -19.53 -3.33 -8.68
C HIS A 173 -18.28 -3.60 -9.50
N SER A 174 -17.98 -4.88 -9.74
CA SER A 174 -16.83 -5.30 -10.54
C SER A 174 -17.29 -6.26 -11.63
N PHE A 175 -16.82 -6.03 -12.85
CA PHE A 175 -17.11 -6.84 -14.04
C PHE A 175 -15.78 -7.26 -14.65
N GLU A 176 -15.67 -8.52 -15.00
CA GLU A 176 -14.47 -9.07 -15.61
C GLU A 176 -14.85 -10.09 -16.69
N ALA A 177 -14.09 -10.10 -17.78
CA ALA A 177 -14.23 -11.06 -18.85
C ALA A 177 -12.85 -11.53 -19.32
N GLY A 178 -12.76 -12.80 -19.66
CA GLY A 178 -11.59 -13.43 -20.25
C GLY A 178 -11.94 -14.20 -21.51
N THR A 179 -11.06 -14.14 -22.51
CA THR A 179 -11.25 -14.82 -23.81
C THR A 179 -11.02 -16.31 -23.75
N GLY A 180 -10.40 -16.81 -22.68
CA GLY A 180 -9.77 -18.12 -22.71
C GLY A 180 -8.55 -18.15 -23.64
N SER A 181 -8.06 -19.34 -23.90
CA SER A 181 -6.93 -19.59 -24.81
C SER A 181 -7.34 -19.47 -26.28
N LEU A 182 -6.67 -18.59 -27.01
CA LEU A 182 -6.81 -18.37 -28.45
C LEU A 182 -5.54 -18.83 -29.17
N LEU A 183 -5.62 -19.00 -30.52
CA LEU A 183 -4.50 -19.34 -31.37
C LEU A 183 -3.72 -20.57 -30.88
N ASN A 184 -4.43 -21.68 -30.61
CA ASN A 184 -3.86 -22.93 -30.10
C ASN A 184 -3.12 -22.74 -28.76
N GLY A 185 -3.68 -21.95 -27.83
CA GLY A 185 -3.13 -21.72 -26.50
C GLY A 185 -2.06 -20.62 -26.41
N LYS A 186 -1.72 -19.98 -27.53
CA LYS A 186 -0.64 -18.99 -27.56
C LYS A 186 -1.05 -17.59 -27.09
N LEU A 187 -2.32 -17.22 -27.21
CA LEU A 187 -2.79 -15.86 -26.91
C LEU A 187 -4.00 -15.91 -25.98
N SER A 188 -4.04 -15.03 -25.00
CA SER A 188 -5.19 -14.88 -24.11
C SER A 188 -5.31 -13.44 -23.60
N PHE A 189 -6.54 -13.01 -23.33
CA PHE A 189 -6.83 -11.67 -22.81
C PHE A 189 -7.81 -11.73 -21.65
N MET A 190 -7.70 -10.78 -20.74
CA MET A 190 -8.73 -10.49 -19.75
C MET A 190 -8.84 -8.99 -19.51
N GLY A 191 -10.05 -8.57 -19.17
CA GLY A 191 -10.33 -7.18 -18.82
C GLY A 191 -11.26 -7.09 -17.62
N ARG A 192 -10.98 -6.18 -16.70
CA ARG A 192 -11.80 -5.88 -15.52
C ARG A 192 -12.09 -4.38 -15.43
N TYR A 193 -13.30 -4.05 -14.99
CA TYR A 193 -13.69 -2.71 -14.59
C TYR A 193 -14.41 -2.77 -13.24
N SER A 194 -14.06 -1.88 -12.32
CA SER A 194 -14.65 -1.81 -10.98
C SER A 194 -15.03 -0.40 -10.60
N ILE A 195 -16.14 -0.28 -9.87
CA ILE A 195 -16.63 0.94 -9.23
C ILE A 195 -16.76 0.66 -7.75
N ILE A 196 -16.22 1.52 -6.89
CA ILE A 196 -16.39 1.47 -5.44
C ILE A 196 -16.82 2.86 -4.96
N LYS A 197 -17.89 2.92 -4.18
CA LYS A 197 -18.34 4.16 -3.54
C LYS A 197 -18.62 3.91 -2.06
N SER A 198 -18.35 4.93 -1.24
CA SER A 198 -18.65 4.93 0.19
C SER A 198 -18.79 6.35 0.71
N ASP A 199 -19.68 6.57 1.67
CA ASP A 199 -19.78 7.86 2.37
C ASP A 199 -18.73 8.03 3.46
N GLY A 200 -18.03 6.91 3.83
CA GLY A 200 -17.09 6.86 4.96
C GLY A 200 -17.78 6.84 6.32
N TYR A 201 -17.04 6.44 7.35
CA TYR A 201 -17.51 6.56 8.75
C TYR A 201 -17.41 8.00 9.25
N ILE A 202 -16.33 8.70 8.89
CA ILE A 202 -16.11 10.11 9.22
C ILE A 202 -17.06 10.97 8.38
N ASP A 203 -17.63 12.02 8.95
CA ASP A 203 -18.58 12.89 8.28
C ASP A 203 -17.98 13.50 7.00
N ARG A 204 -18.70 13.43 5.89
CA ARG A 204 -18.30 13.89 4.55
C ARG A 204 -17.10 13.16 3.92
N ALA A 205 -16.51 12.15 4.56
CA ALA A 205 -15.34 11.43 4.06
C ALA A 205 -15.68 10.43 2.95
N PHE A 206 -16.41 10.89 1.93
CA PHE A 206 -16.80 10.04 0.81
C PHE A 206 -15.60 9.63 -0.05
N SER A 207 -15.75 8.48 -0.70
CA SER A 207 -14.84 7.97 -1.75
C SER A 207 -15.67 7.55 -2.95
N ASP A 208 -15.31 8.05 -4.14
CA ASP A 208 -15.82 7.65 -5.46
C ASP A 208 -14.63 7.17 -6.28
N LEU A 209 -14.54 5.85 -6.50
CA LEU A 209 -13.35 5.20 -7.02
C LEU A 209 -13.72 4.34 -8.22
N ASN A 210 -13.01 4.55 -9.33
CA ASN A 210 -13.14 3.74 -10.53
C ASN A 210 -11.79 3.11 -10.88
N SER A 211 -11.78 1.87 -11.33
CA SER A 211 -10.54 1.24 -11.78
C SER A 211 -10.76 0.29 -12.94
N TYR A 212 -9.71 0.13 -13.73
CA TYR A 212 -9.65 -0.87 -14.80
C TYR A 212 -8.36 -1.66 -14.73
N ASN A 213 -8.40 -2.86 -15.28
CA ASN A 213 -7.23 -3.69 -15.52
C ASN A 213 -7.44 -4.49 -16.80
N PHE A 214 -6.50 -4.42 -17.73
CA PHE A 214 -6.47 -5.21 -18.96
C PHE A 214 -5.14 -5.94 -19.04
N VAL A 215 -5.19 -7.22 -19.35
CA VAL A 215 -4.02 -8.10 -19.51
C VAL A 215 -4.13 -8.86 -20.81
N GLY A 216 -3.07 -8.82 -21.61
CA GLY A 216 -2.88 -9.69 -22.76
C GLY A 216 -1.60 -10.51 -22.57
N VAL A 217 -1.68 -11.82 -22.82
CA VAL A 217 -0.55 -12.73 -22.68
C VAL A 217 -0.35 -13.51 -23.97
N TYR A 218 0.88 -13.46 -24.48
CA TYR A 218 1.36 -14.30 -25.56
C TYR A 218 2.39 -15.29 -25.02
N LYS A 219 2.20 -16.58 -25.31
CA LYS A 219 3.12 -17.66 -24.92
C LYS A 219 3.47 -18.48 -26.15
N ASP A 220 4.74 -18.67 -26.45
CA ASP A 220 5.20 -19.53 -27.51
C ASP A 220 6.55 -20.17 -27.14
N GLY A 221 6.55 -21.48 -26.92
CA GLY A 221 7.73 -22.24 -26.51
C GLY A 221 8.35 -21.66 -25.23
N ASN A 222 9.54 -21.08 -25.36
CA ASN A 222 10.34 -20.55 -24.26
C ASN A 222 10.12 -19.05 -23.99
N THR A 223 9.18 -18.42 -24.71
CA THR A 223 8.91 -16.99 -24.63
C THR A 223 7.52 -16.73 -24.08
N LYS A 224 7.42 -15.83 -23.09
CA LYS A 224 6.15 -15.27 -22.63
C LYS A 224 6.26 -13.74 -22.68
N ILE A 225 5.29 -13.09 -23.31
CA ILE A 225 5.12 -11.65 -23.31
C ILE A 225 3.79 -11.34 -22.65
N ARG A 226 3.80 -10.47 -21.64
CA ARG A 226 2.61 -10.04 -20.94
C ARG A 226 2.53 -8.51 -20.98
N PHE A 227 1.52 -8.02 -21.67
CA PHE A 227 1.14 -6.61 -21.60
C PHE A 227 0.06 -6.42 -20.55
N GLN A 228 0.22 -5.44 -19.69
CA GLN A 228 -0.80 -5.05 -18.72
C GLN A 228 -0.95 -3.53 -18.72
N THR A 229 -2.19 -3.06 -18.80
CA THR A 229 -2.53 -1.68 -18.46
C THR A 229 -3.61 -1.67 -17.40
N PHE A 230 -3.41 -0.86 -16.39
CA PHE A 230 -4.35 -0.72 -15.28
C PHE A 230 -4.29 0.70 -14.73
N GLY A 231 -5.31 1.09 -14.00
CA GLY A 231 -5.33 2.40 -13.38
C GLY A 231 -6.58 2.63 -12.57
N GLY A 232 -6.57 3.77 -11.91
CA GLY A 232 -7.67 4.28 -11.12
C GLY A 232 -7.92 5.76 -11.37
N ASP A 233 -9.15 6.14 -11.14
CA ASP A 233 -9.62 7.52 -11.09
C ASP A 233 -10.37 7.67 -9.76
N GLN A 234 -9.86 8.52 -8.89
CA GLN A 234 -10.39 8.68 -7.54
C GLN A 234 -10.83 10.12 -7.29
N GLN A 235 -11.95 10.25 -6.59
CA GLN A 235 -12.36 11.46 -5.90
C GLN A 235 -12.70 11.11 -4.46
N THR A 236 -12.02 11.75 -3.51
CA THR A 236 -12.27 11.58 -2.08
C THR A 236 -12.45 12.94 -1.40
N TYR A 237 -13.38 13.05 -0.47
CA TYR A 237 -13.41 14.20 0.41
C TYR A 237 -12.30 14.08 1.45
N GLN A 238 -11.62 15.17 1.73
CA GLN A 238 -10.47 15.17 2.64
C GLN A 238 -10.89 14.83 4.07
N ALA A 239 -10.25 13.82 4.66
CA ALA A 239 -10.43 13.39 6.04
C ALA A 239 -9.08 13.21 6.76
N TRP A 240 -8.03 13.84 6.23
CA TRP A 240 -6.66 13.73 6.77
C TRP A 240 -6.35 14.66 7.94
N ASN A 241 -7.32 15.42 8.41
CA ASN A 241 -7.24 16.19 9.65
C ASN A 241 -7.91 15.40 10.77
N GLY A 242 -7.14 15.07 11.81
CA GLY A 242 -7.68 14.46 13.02
C GLY A 242 -8.48 15.45 13.87
N ILE A 243 -9.17 14.95 14.87
CA ILE A 243 -9.95 15.73 15.83
C ILE A 243 -9.34 15.67 17.23
N SER A 244 -9.46 16.74 18.00
CA SER A 244 -9.00 16.78 19.39
C SER A 244 -9.70 15.72 20.25
N LYS A 245 -9.09 15.35 21.38
CA LYS A 245 -9.71 14.42 22.33
C LYS A 245 -11.09 14.91 22.78
N ALA A 246 -11.26 16.20 23.07
CA ALA A 246 -12.55 16.76 23.46
C ALA A 246 -13.61 16.60 22.36
N GLN A 247 -13.23 16.89 21.11
CA GLN A 247 -14.13 16.71 19.96
C GLN A 247 -14.47 15.22 19.73
N TYR A 248 -13.50 14.31 19.92
CA TYR A 248 -13.71 12.87 19.83
C TYR A 248 -14.75 12.35 20.84
N GLU A 249 -14.75 12.90 22.06
CA GLU A 249 -15.72 12.55 23.10
C GLU A 249 -17.14 13.04 22.78
N ILE A 250 -17.26 14.20 22.11
CA ILE A 250 -18.55 14.80 21.70
C ILE A 250 -19.09 14.13 20.44
N ASN A 251 -18.31 14.11 19.37
CA ASN A 251 -18.65 13.53 18.08
C ASN A 251 -17.42 12.92 17.41
N PRO A 252 -17.18 11.61 17.54
CA PRO A 252 -16.01 10.95 16.95
C PRO A 252 -16.01 10.96 15.42
N ARG A 253 -17.15 11.24 14.78
CA ARG A 253 -17.28 11.30 13.32
C ARG A 253 -16.99 12.70 12.75
N TYR A 254 -16.79 13.70 13.59
CA TYR A 254 -16.57 15.07 13.12
C TYR A 254 -15.37 15.16 12.19
N ASN A 255 -15.54 15.90 11.09
CA ASN A 255 -14.48 16.19 10.12
C ASN A 255 -14.28 17.71 10.03
N PRO A 256 -13.12 18.24 10.42
CA PRO A 256 -12.85 19.67 10.35
C PRO A 256 -12.50 20.16 8.94
N SER A 257 -12.32 19.26 7.96
CA SER A 257 -12.00 19.67 6.59
C SER A 257 -13.13 20.45 5.96
N GLY A 258 -12.79 21.54 5.30
CA GLY A 258 -13.74 22.39 4.59
C GLY A 258 -14.54 23.34 5.47
N GLU A 259 -14.22 23.51 6.77
CA GLU A 259 -14.90 24.47 7.66
C GLU A 259 -14.90 25.87 7.08
N ILE A 260 -16.09 26.51 7.09
CA ILE A 260 -16.29 27.90 6.73
C ILE A 260 -16.64 28.67 8.00
N TYR A 261 -15.93 29.72 8.28
CA TYR A 261 -16.08 30.53 9.50
C TYR A 261 -16.74 31.85 9.21
N ASP A 262 -17.54 32.36 10.15
CA ASP A 262 -17.94 33.74 10.19
C ASP A 262 -16.82 34.64 10.75
N LYS A 263 -17.09 35.95 10.81
CA LYS A 263 -16.14 36.94 11.33
C LYS A 263 -15.78 36.77 12.82
N ASP A 264 -16.59 36.02 13.56
CA ASP A 264 -16.40 35.77 14.99
C ASP A 264 -15.69 34.40 15.22
N GLY A 265 -15.28 33.71 14.12
CA GLY A 265 -14.58 32.43 14.16
C GLY A 265 -15.47 31.23 14.44
N LYS A 266 -16.80 31.37 14.32
CA LYS A 266 -17.75 30.28 14.44
C LYS A 266 -17.94 29.56 13.12
N VAL A 267 -17.96 28.22 13.13
CA VAL A 267 -18.26 27.40 11.96
C VAL A 267 -19.71 27.64 11.54
N ILE A 268 -19.93 28.11 10.32
CA ILE A 268 -21.25 28.38 9.71
C ILE A 268 -21.60 27.44 8.58
N GLY A 269 -20.66 26.58 8.15
CA GLY A 269 -20.86 25.61 7.09
C GLY A 269 -19.60 24.86 6.72
N PHE A 270 -19.70 24.07 5.65
CA PHE A 270 -18.58 23.32 5.13
C PHE A 270 -18.50 23.43 3.61
N TYR A 271 -17.30 23.63 3.10
CA TYR A 271 -17.04 23.63 1.67
C TYR A 271 -17.27 22.23 1.10
N LYS A 272 -18.15 22.12 0.11
CA LYS A 272 -18.61 20.82 -0.40
C LYS A 272 -17.56 20.09 -1.24
N ASN A 273 -16.64 20.85 -1.85
CA ASN A 273 -15.64 20.30 -2.75
C ASN A 273 -14.21 20.34 -2.15
N GLU A 274 -14.10 20.16 -0.83
CA GLU A 274 -12.81 19.95 -0.15
C GLU A 274 -12.32 18.53 -0.48
N THR A 275 -11.92 18.31 -1.74
CA THR A 275 -11.68 16.99 -2.31
C THR A 275 -10.24 16.82 -2.76
N ASP A 276 -9.82 15.55 -2.81
CA ASP A 276 -8.65 15.10 -3.54
C ASP A 276 -9.11 14.31 -4.77
N ASN A 277 -8.52 14.65 -5.92
CA ASN A 277 -8.86 14.10 -7.22
C ASN A 277 -7.57 13.66 -7.90
N TYR A 278 -7.42 12.37 -8.16
CA TYR A 278 -6.21 11.87 -8.78
C TYR A 278 -6.51 10.72 -9.73
N LYS A 279 -5.87 10.77 -10.89
CA LYS A 279 -5.93 9.73 -11.90
C LYS A 279 -4.55 9.16 -12.13
N GLN A 280 -4.43 7.84 -12.02
CA GLN A 280 -3.18 7.14 -12.25
C GLN A 280 -3.36 6.02 -13.27
N GLN A 281 -2.45 5.94 -14.23
CA GLN A 281 -2.46 4.95 -15.31
C GLN A 281 -1.09 4.30 -15.40
N HIS A 282 -1.09 2.98 -15.51
CA HIS A 282 0.12 2.15 -15.58
C HIS A 282 0.11 1.32 -16.85
N TYR A 283 1.29 1.17 -17.44
CA TYR A 283 1.55 0.35 -18.61
C TYR A 283 2.80 -0.49 -18.33
N HIS A 284 2.65 -1.81 -18.30
CA HIS A 284 3.73 -2.76 -18.08
C HIS A 284 3.83 -3.70 -19.26
N LEU A 285 5.05 -3.87 -19.78
CA LEU A 285 5.38 -4.88 -20.78
C LEU A 285 6.42 -5.82 -20.18
N LEU A 286 5.96 -7.00 -19.78
CA LEU A 286 6.79 -8.05 -19.20
C LEU A 286 7.20 -9.01 -20.30
N TRP A 287 8.49 -9.23 -20.45
CA TRP A 287 9.07 -10.22 -21.34
C TRP A 287 9.83 -11.24 -20.51
N GLU A 288 9.45 -12.50 -20.65
CA GLU A 288 10.08 -13.64 -20.05
C GLU A 288 10.67 -14.53 -21.15
N GLN A 289 11.95 -14.82 -21.05
CA GLN A 289 12.67 -15.67 -21.98
C GLN A 289 13.42 -16.76 -21.24
N ARG A 290 13.07 -18.01 -21.50
CA ARG A 290 13.87 -19.15 -21.08
C ARG A 290 14.89 -19.44 -22.20
N PHE A 291 16.18 -19.32 -21.91
CA PHE A 291 17.25 -19.63 -22.86
C PHE A 291 17.49 -21.15 -22.95
N ASN A 292 17.40 -21.81 -21.78
CA ASN A 292 17.49 -23.26 -21.62
C ASN A 292 16.90 -23.65 -20.24
N ASP A 293 17.02 -24.90 -19.82
CA ASP A 293 16.48 -25.39 -18.54
C ASP A 293 17.13 -24.71 -17.30
N ASN A 294 18.28 -24.09 -17.48
CA ASN A 294 19.06 -23.48 -16.38
C ASN A 294 18.96 -21.95 -16.34
N TRP A 295 18.68 -21.29 -17.44
CA TRP A 295 18.74 -19.83 -17.52
C TRP A 295 17.44 -19.20 -18.01
N LYS A 296 16.93 -18.23 -17.26
CA LYS A 296 15.72 -17.49 -17.54
C LYS A 296 15.95 -16.01 -17.32
N LEU A 297 15.56 -15.18 -18.29
CA LEU A 297 15.53 -13.71 -18.21
C LEU A 297 14.09 -13.24 -18.04
N ASN A 298 13.88 -12.34 -17.09
CA ASN A 298 12.64 -11.59 -16.92
C ASN A 298 12.96 -10.10 -17.10
N THR A 299 12.29 -9.41 -18.00
CA THR A 299 12.46 -7.97 -18.21
C THR A 299 11.12 -7.29 -18.25
N THR A 300 10.94 -6.23 -17.50
CA THR A 300 9.73 -5.41 -17.50
C THR A 300 10.08 -3.98 -17.87
N LEU A 301 9.45 -3.46 -18.91
CA LEU A 301 9.37 -2.03 -19.20
C LEU A 301 8.09 -1.50 -18.55
N HIS A 302 8.19 -0.35 -17.89
CA HIS A 302 7.03 0.25 -17.24
C HIS A 302 6.95 1.76 -17.50
N TYR A 303 5.72 2.24 -17.53
CA TYR A 303 5.38 3.66 -17.56
C TYR A 303 4.15 3.91 -16.69
N THR A 304 4.23 4.94 -15.86
CA THR A 304 3.12 5.41 -15.02
C THR A 304 2.89 6.89 -15.29
N ARG A 305 1.65 7.25 -15.57
CA ARG A 305 1.18 8.63 -15.67
C ARG A 305 0.28 8.95 -14.50
N GLY A 306 0.60 10.00 -13.77
CA GLY A 306 -0.24 10.52 -12.69
C GLY A 306 -0.62 11.98 -12.95
N LEU A 307 -1.88 12.32 -12.70
CA LEU A 307 -2.37 13.69 -12.81
C LEU A 307 -3.53 13.90 -11.82
N GLY A 308 -3.42 14.89 -10.97
CA GLY A 308 -4.49 15.23 -10.06
C GLY A 308 -4.22 16.47 -9.24
N TYR A 309 -5.16 16.80 -8.41
CA TYR A 309 -5.12 17.95 -7.51
C TYR A 309 -5.96 17.69 -6.27
N TYR A 310 -5.59 18.32 -5.20
CA TYR A 310 -6.51 18.53 -4.10
C TYR A 310 -7.00 19.98 -4.08
N GLU A 311 -8.27 20.16 -3.74
CA GLU A 311 -8.96 21.44 -3.70
C GLU A 311 -9.27 21.81 -2.25
N ASN A 312 -8.94 23.05 -1.87
CA ASN A 312 -9.18 23.56 -0.53
C ASN A 312 -9.87 24.92 -0.55
N TYR A 313 -10.82 25.10 0.36
CA TYR A 313 -11.28 26.42 0.81
C TYR A 313 -10.31 26.98 1.86
N LYS A 314 -9.91 28.23 1.70
CA LYS A 314 -9.06 28.97 2.64
C LYS A 314 -9.69 30.32 2.96
N SER A 315 -10.09 30.48 4.22
CA SER A 315 -10.71 31.71 4.71
C SER A 315 -9.67 32.82 4.87
N ASN A 316 -10.08 34.05 4.53
CA ASN A 316 -9.37 35.31 4.77
C ASN A 316 -7.86 35.29 4.47
N GLN A 317 -7.49 34.83 3.27
CA GLN A 317 -6.09 34.71 2.86
C GLN A 317 -5.55 36.06 2.36
N LYS A 318 -4.33 36.40 2.80
CA LYS A 318 -3.60 37.57 2.29
C LYS A 318 -3.22 37.35 0.83
N PHE A 319 -3.51 38.32 -0.04
CA PHE A 319 -3.20 38.29 -1.46
C PHE A 319 -1.71 38.15 -1.74
N SER A 320 -0.86 38.81 -0.93
CA SER A 320 0.60 38.75 -1.06
C SER A 320 1.17 37.35 -0.97
N LYS A 321 0.52 36.44 -0.23
CA LYS A 321 0.90 35.03 -0.13
C LYS A 321 0.84 34.28 -1.49
N TYR A 322 -0.04 34.75 -2.37
CA TYR A 322 -0.31 34.13 -3.68
C TYR A 322 0.21 34.99 -4.86
N GLY A 323 1.01 36.02 -4.55
CA GLY A 323 1.53 36.93 -5.58
C GLY A 323 0.46 37.79 -6.23
N ILE A 324 -0.69 37.98 -5.56
CA ILE A 324 -1.78 38.85 -6.02
C ILE A 324 -1.52 40.25 -5.45
N PRO A 325 -1.40 41.29 -6.32
CA PRO A 325 -1.21 42.66 -5.82
C PRO A 325 -2.49 43.19 -5.16
N PRO A 326 -2.36 44.05 -4.15
CA PRO A 326 -3.50 44.78 -3.61
C PRO A 326 -4.16 45.66 -4.71
N TYR A 327 -5.48 45.82 -4.61
CA TYR A 327 -6.20 46.72 -5.52
C TYR A 327 -7.36 47.42 -4.80
N VAL A 328 -7.94 48.43 -5.45
CA VAL A 328 -8.96 49.29 -4.83
C VAL A 328 -10.34 48.92 -5.34
N ILE A 329 -11.29 48.72 -4.40
CA ILE A 329 -12.73 48.62 -4.69
C ILE A 329 -13.43 49.79 -3.99
N GLY A 330 -13.93 50.72 -4.77
CA GLY A 330 -14.50 51.98 -4.22
C GLY A 330 -13.41 52.79 -3.51
N ALA A 331 -13.54 52.99 -2.19
CA ALA A 331 -12.59 53.72 -1.37
C ALA A 331 -11.65 52.76 -0.54
N GLU A 332 -11.86 51.47 -0.61
CA GLU A 332 -11.14 50.48 0.20
C GLU A 332 -10.03 49.78 -0.57
N THR A 333 -8.86 49.65 0.07
CA THR A 333 -7.77 48.80 -0.47
C THR A 333 -7.98 47.37 -0.01
N VAL A 334 -8.21 46.48 -0.97
CA VAL A 334 -8.42 45.04 -0.76
C VAL A 334 -7.09 44.32 -0.78
N THR A 335 -6.77 43.62 0.31
CA THR A 335 -5.51 42.90 0.51
C THR A 335 -5.69 41.43 0.86
N SER A 336 -6.93 41.00 1.08
CA SER A 336 -7.26 39.62 1.45
C SER A 336 -8.68 39.23 1.00
N GLY A 337 -8.93 37.94 1.00
CA GLY A 337 -10.24 37.37 0.70
C GLY A 337 -10.24 35.85 0.94
N ASP A 338 -11.41 35.25 0.88
CA ASP A 338 -11.52 33.80 0.85
C ASP A 338 -11.07 33.30 -0.52
N MET A 339 -10.45 32.13 -0.53
CA MET A 339 -9.91 31.54 -1.76
C MET A 339 -10.23 30.08 -1.86
N ILE A 340 -10.52 29.62 -3.07
CA ILE A 340 -10.52 28.22 -3.46
C ILE A 340 -9.26 27.99 -4.26
N ARG A 341 -8.42 27.09 -3.75
CA ARG A 341 -7.14 26.75 -4.39
C ARG A 341 -7.09 25.29 -4.79
N ARG A 342 -6.38 25.01 -5.88
CA ARG A 342 -5.95 23.66 -6.26
C ARG A 342 -4.44 23.56 -6.18
N LYS A 343 -3.96 22.47 -5.56
CA LYS A 343 -2.55 22.10 -5.66
C LYS A 343 -2.44 20.83 -6.47
N TRP A 344 -1.71 20.94 -7.58
CA TRP A 344 -1.59 19.94 -8.60
C TRP A 344 -0.32 19.12 -8.45
N LEU A 345 -0.43 17.83 -8.74
CA LEU A 345 0.65 16.93 -9.05
C LEU A 345 0.43 16.36 -10.45
N ASP A 346 1.40 16.56 -11.32
CA ASP A 346 1.42 16.09 -12.69
C ASP A 346 2.74 15.36 -12.91
N ASN A 347 2.73 14.02 -12.98
CA ASN A 347 3.94 13.24 -12.93
C ASN A 347 4.00 12.09 -13.95
N ASP A 348 5.24 11.79 -14.34
CA ASP A 348 5.63 10.68 -15.19
C ASP A 348 6.67 9.83 -14.46
N PHE A 349 6.51 8.51 -14.44
CA PHE A 349 7.47 7.57 -13.90
C PHE A 349 7.64 6.39 -14.85
N TYR A 350 8.88 6.12 -15.26
CA TYR A 350 9.15 5.07 -16.23
C TYR A 350 10.51 4.43 -16.01
N GLY A 351 10.67 3.22 -16.52
CA GLY A 351 11.92 2.51 -16.36
C GLY A 351 11.92 1.08 -16.86
N ILE A 352 12.97 0.39 -16.46
CA ILE A 352 13.22 -1.02 -16.74
C ILE A 352 13.61 -1.75 -15.47
N VAL A 353 13.02 -2.93 -15.28
CA VAL A 353 13.41 -3.92 -14.27
C VAL A 353 13.80 -5.18 -15.03
N SER A 354 15.03 -5.66 -14.88
CA SER A 354 15.51 -6.87 -15.54
C SER A 354 16.18 -7.79 -14.55
N GLU A 355 15.89 -9.09 -14.63
CA GLU A 355 16.40 -10.11 -13.74
C GLU A 355 16.77 -11.36 -14.54
N LEU A 356 18.04 -11.77 -14.43
CA LEU A 356 18.56 -13.02 -14.99
C LEU A 356 18.69 -14.05 -13.86
N ASN A 357 17.96 -15.14 -13.99
CA ASN A 357 17.98 -16.27 -13.07
C ASN A 357 18.73 -17.46 -13.69
N GLY A 358 19.66 -18.04 -12.95
CA GLY A 358 20.49 -19.15 -13.40
C GLY A 358 20.59 -20.26 -12.38
N LYS A 359 20.74 -21.49 -12.88
CA LYS A 359 21.08 -22.67 -12.07
C LYS A 359 22.32 -23.34 -12.66
N VAL A 360 23.36 -23.49 -11.86
CA VAL A 360 24.61 -24.12 -12.27
C VAL A 360 25.04 -25.09 -11.15
N ASN A 361 24.90 -26.37 -11.36
CA ASN A 361 25.11 -27.40 -10.34
C ASN A 361 24.31 -27.08 -9.05
N ASN A 362 25.01 -26.85 -7.94
CA ASN A 362 24.42 -26.54 -6.63
C ASN A 362 24.19 -25.04 -6.41
N TRP A 363 24.45 -24.18 -7.41
CA TRP A 363 24.26 -22.75 -7.33
C TRP A 363 22.94 -22.33 -7.95
N ASP A 364 22.16 -21.53 -7.23
CA ASP A 364 21.08 -20.71 -7.77
C ASP A 364 21.59 -19.26 -7.83
N LEU A 365 21.70 -18.71 -9.04
CA LEU A 365 22.24 -17.38 -9.32
C LEU A 365 21.14 -16.41 -9.74
N ASN A 366 21.25 -15.16 -9.33
CA ASN A 366 20.24 -14.16 -9.60
C ASN A 366 20.94 -12.80 -9.77
N PHE A 367 20.79 -12.19 -10.94
CA PHE A 367 21.36 -10.89 -11.28
C PHE A 367 20.25 -9.95 -11.69
N GLY A 368 20.18 -8.78 -11.05
CA GLY A 368 19.13 -7.82 -11.36
C GLY A 368 19.66 -6.42 -11.61
N VAL A 369 18.98 -5.70 -12.50
CA VAL A 369 19.20 -4.29 -12.81
C VAL A 369 17.86 -3.59 -12.81
N VAL A 370 17.82 -2.41 -12.18
CA VAL A 370 16.69 -1.50 -12.18
C VAL A 370 17.17 -0.12 -12.58
N ALA A 371 16.53 0.50 -13.56
CA ALA A 371 16.78 1.87 -13.93
C ALA A 371 15.46 2.62 -14.11
N ASN A 372 15.22 3.63 -13.29
CA ASN A 372 13.96 4.38 -13.24
C ASN A 372 14.22 5.88 -13.33
N GLN A 373 13.31 6.59 -13.97
CA GLN A 373 13.24 8.05 -13.96
C GLN A 373 11.83 8.49 -13.57
N TYR A 374 11.77 9.46 -12.67
CA TYR A 374 10.58 10.19 -12.29
C TYR A 374 10.72 11.66 -12.64
N TYR A 375 9.64 12.24 -13.16
CA TYR A 375 9.50 13.66 -13.40
C TYR A 375 8.18 14.13 -12.81
N GLY A 376 8.23 15.05 -11.83
CA GLY A 376 7.09 15.64 -11.14
C GLY A 376 6.99 17.14 -11.38
N ARG A 377 5.78 17.60 -11.69
CA ARG A 377 5.41 19.01 -11.80
C ARG A 377 4.42 19.32 -10.69
N HIS A 378 4.81 20.19 -9.77
CA HIS A 378 3.98 20.66 -8.67
C HIS A 378 3.62 22.11 -8.93
N TYR A 379 2.34 22.43 -8.94
CA TYR A 379 1.88 23.81 -9.10
C TYR A 379 0.57 24.07 -8.37
N GLY A 380 0.38 25.33 -7.96
CA GLY A 380 -0.81 25.77 -7.27
C GLY A 380 -1.57 26.82 -8.06
N GLN A 381 -2.90 26.72 -8.06
CA GLN A 381 -3.80 27.64 -8.73
C GLN A 381 -4.85 28.14 -7.76
N ILE A 382 -5.14 29.46 -7.81
CA ILE A 382 -6.37 30.03 -7.25
C ILE A 382 -7.42 30.01 -8.34
N ILE A 383 -8.55 29.34 -8.10
CA ILE A 383 -9.60 29.12 -9.09
C ILE A 383 -10.86 29.94 -8.83
N SER A 384 -11.07 30.42 -7.60
CA SER A 384 -12.19 31.24 -7.18
C SER A 384 -11.90 31.89 -5.84
N GLY A 385 -12.70 32.87 -5.43
CA GLY A 385 -12.62 33.47 -4.11
C GLY A 385 -13.46 34.75 -4.00
N SER A 386 -13.55 35.28 -2.77
CA SER A 386 -14.11 36.59 -2.50
C SER A 386 -13.10 37.69 -2.82
N ASN A 387 -13.60 38.85 -3.21
CA ASN A 387 -12.74 40.00 -3.54
C ASN A 387 -11.70 39.71 -4.66
N LEU A 388 -12.05 38.91 -5.67
CA LEU A 388 -11.19 38.59 -6.81
C LEU A 388 -11.77 39.02 -8.15
N GLN A 389 -12.74 39.97 -8.15
CA GLN A 389 -13.51 40.39 -9.34
C GLN A 389 -12.67 41.05 -10.43
N GLN A 390 -11.49 41.59 -10.05
CA GLN A 390 -10.56 42.27 -10.98
C GLN A 390 -9.39 41.37 -11.39
N ILE A 391 -9.42 40.08 -11.02
CA ILE A 391 -8.35 39.13 -11.24
C ILE A 391 -8.78 38.08 -12.26
N ASP A 392 -7.98 37.89 -13.30
CA ASP A 392 -8.20 36.81 -14.25
C ASP A 392 -7.88 35.46 -13.63
N LEU A 393 -8.88 34.59 -13.49
CA LEU A 393 -8.76 33.27 -12.89
C LEU A 393 -8.81 32.17 -13.97
N PRO A 394 -8.11 31.05 -13.79
CA PRO A 394 -7.28 30.69 -12.64
C PRO A 394 -5.89 31.37 -12.66
N ILE A 395 -5.39 31.76 -11.48
CA ILE A 395 -4.05 32.30 -11.35
C ILE A 395 -3.11 31.22 -10.78
N GLU A 396 -2.05 30.89 -11.48
CA GLU A 396 -0.99 30.04 -10.96
C GLU A 396 -0.09 30.85 -10.03
N TYR A 397 0.04 30.40 -8.77
CA TYR A 397 0.80 31.16 -7.77
C TYR A 397 2.16 30.54 -7.44
N TYR A 398 2.38 29.23 -7.68
CA TYR A 398 3.70 28.61 -7.62
C TYR A 398 3.82 27.48 -8.64
N ARG A 399 5.07 27.20 -9.02
CA ARG A 399 5.44 26.00 -9.80
C ARG A 399 6.86 25.57 -9.46
N ASN A 400 7.02 24.27 -9.23
CA ASN A 400 8.33 23.63 -9.18
C ASN A 400 8.31 22.29 -9.91
N ASN A 401 9.46 21.89 -10.43
CA ASN A 401 9.65 20.62 -11.10
C ASN A 401 10.69 19.80 -10.32
N ALA A 402 10.45 18.50 -10.24
CA ALA A 402 11.35 17.55 -9.62
C ALA A 402 11.73 16.45 -10.61
N THR A 403 12.99 16.03 -10.56
CA THR A 403 13.50 14.88 -11.32
C THR A 403 14.25 13.96 -10.38
N LYS A 404 13.86 12.68 -10.33
CA LYS A 404 14.55 11.67 -9.55
C LYS A 404 14.92 10.50 -10.45
N ASN A 405 16.21 10.15 -10.47
CA ASN A 405 16.71 9.01 -11.21
C ASN A 405 17.27 7.98 -10.23
N GLU A 406 17.02 6.72 -10.49
CA GLU A 406 17.61 5.60 -9.76
C GLU A 406 18.20 4.61 -10.76
N VAL A 407 19.46 4.20 -10.53
CA VAL A 407 20.08 3.07 -11.19
C VAL A 407 20.63 2.14 -10.10
N SER A 408 20.16 0.91 -10.09
CA SER A 408 20.49 -0.09 -9.08
C SER A 408 20.82 -1.41 -9.73
N GLY A 409 21.81 -2.11 -9.19
CA GLY A 409 22.16 -3.45 -9.61
C GLY A 409 22.37 -4.36 -8.41
N TYR A 410 22.11 -5.65 -8.56
CA TYR A 410 22.41 -6.64 -7.55
C TYR A 410 22.85 -7.97 -8.14
N ALA A 411 23.61 -8.71 -7.34
CA ALA A 411 24.01 -10.09 -7.61
C ALA A 411 23.77 -10.92 -6.35
N LYS A 412 22.99 -11.98 -6.48
CA LYS A 412 22.71 -12.95 -5.42
C LYS A 412 23.11 -14.33 -5.87
N ALA A 413 23.80 -15.04 -5.00
CA ALA A 413 24.16 -16.44 -5.20
C ALA A 413 23.70 -17.24 -3.98
N LEU A 414 23.03 -18.37 -4.21
CA LEU A 414 22.66 -19.35 -3.20
C LEU A 414 23.35 -20.68 -3.55
N TYR A 415 24.04 -21.23 -2.59
CA TYR A 415 24.73 -22.52 -2.70
C TYR A 415 24.09 -23.56 -1.79
N LYS A 416 23.89 -24.78 -2.33
CA LYS A 416 23.28 -25.90 -1.63
C LYS A 416 24.33 -26.96 -1.32
N PHE A 417 24.49 -27.26 -0.01
CA PHE A 417 25.35 -28.28 0.45
C PHE A 417 24.60 -29.24 1.41
N GLY A 418 24.11 -30.36 0.87
CA GLY A 418 23.21 -31.26 1.62
C GLY A 418 21.97 -30.50 2.11
N ASP A 419 21.74 -30.54 3.42
CA ASP A 419 20.61 -29.85 4.06
C ASP A 419 20.87 -28.36 4.34
N LEU A 420 22.08 -27.87 4.08
CA LEU A 420 22.48 -26.48 4.28
C LEU A 420 22.37 -25.70 2.95
N GLU A 421 21.64 -24.58 2.97
CA GLU A 421 21.68 -23.58 1.92
C GLU A 421 22.29 -22.28 2.47
N MET A 422 23.19 -21.69 1.71
CA MET A 422 23.86 -20.43 2.06
C MET A 422 23.62 -19.43 0.94
N PHE A 423 23.26 -18.19 1.25
CA PHE A 423 23.17 -17.15 0.23
C PHE A 423 24.00 -15.92 0.58
N GLY A 424 24.57 -15.29 -0.44
CA GLY A 424 25.12 -13.95 -0.41
C GLY A 424 24.41 -13.08 -1.44
N ASP A 425 24.16 -11.81 -1.11
CA ASP A 425 23.46 -10.84 -1.95
C ASP A 425 24.15 -9.49 -1.80
N LEU A 426 24.62 -8.93 -2.89
CA LEU A 426 25.30 -7.64 -2.97
C LEU A 426 24.52 -6.72 -3.85
N GLN A 427 24.18 -5.52 -3.35
CA GLN A 427 23.42 -4.53 -4.07
C GLN A 427 24.12 -3.17 -4.02
N LEU A 428 24.12 -2.47 -5.17
CA LEU A 428 24.54 -1.08 -5.31
C LEU A 428 23.38 -0.25 -5.84
N ARG A 429 23.10 0.90 -5.19
CA ARG A 429 22.05 1.85 -5.58
C ARG A 429 22.66 3.22 -5.77
N ASN A 430 22.36 3.88 -6.91
CA ASN A 430 22.68 5.26 -7.18
C ASN A 430 21.39 6.03 -7.43
N ILE A 431 21.21 7.14 -6.69
CA ILE A 431 20.01 7.97 -6.76
C ILE A 431 20.46 9.42 -6.93
N THR A 432 19.87 10.12 -7.90
CA THR A 432 19.97 11.58 -8.03
C THR A 432 18.59 12.19 -7.91
N TYR A 433 18.47 13.27 -7.15
CA TYR A 433 17.20 13.93 -6.91
C TYR A 433 17.37 15.45 -6.95
N HIS A 434 16.73 16.09 -7.94
CA HIS A 434 16.72 17.52 -8.17
C HIS A 434 15.34 18.10 -7.98
N SER A 435 15.24 19.30 -7.40
CA SER A 435 14.03 20.11 -7.40
C SER A 435 14.38 21.54 -7.80
N ASN A 436 13.64 22.08 -8.77
CA ASN A 436 13.82 23.43 -9.29
C ASN A 436 12.54 24.22 -9.13
N VAL A 437 12.69 25.44 -8.58
CA VAL A 437 11.63 26.44 -8.52
C VAL A 437 11.51 27.13 -9.87
N ILE A 438 10.32 27.07 -10.48
CA ILE A 438 10.01 27.75 -11.75
C ILE A 438 9.28 29.06 -11.47
N LYS A 439 8.34 29.04 -10.50
CA LYS A 439 7.62 30.19 -10.04
C LYS A 439 7.56 30.20 -8.52
N ALA A 440 8.06 31.27 -7.91
CA ALA A 440 8.19 31.43 -6.49
C ALA A 440 6.90 31.86 -5.80
N SER A 441 6.63 31.31 -4.60
CA SER A 441 5.63 31.83 -3.68
C SER A 441 6.05 31.58 -2.22
N ALA A 442 5.28 32.13 -1.26
CA ALA A 442 5.54 31.90 0.16
C ALA A 442 5.29 30.44 0.61
N GLU A 443 4.65 29.60 -0.24
CA GLU A 443 4.35 28.18 0.07
C GLU A 443 5.26 27.20 -0.68
N GLU A 444 6.42 27.62 -1.07
CA GLU A 444 7.23 26.95 -2.03
C GLU A 444 8.27 25.99 -1.43
N ALA A 445 8.51 24.86 -2.12
CA ALA A 445 9.60 23.97 -1.81
C ALA A 445 10.94 24.56 -2.28
N PRO A 446 12.03 24.48 -1.50
CA PRO A 446 13.32 24.99 -1.93
C PRO A 446 13.91 24.20 -3.11
N THR A 447 14.74 24.88 -3.89
CA THR A 447 15.63 24.23 -4.86
C THR A 447 16.66 23.38 -4.12
N PHE A 448 16.83 22.12 -4.53
CA PHE A 448 17.87 21.25 -3.99
C PHE A 448 18.42 20.28 -5.06
N ASP A 449 19.64 19.82 -4.80
CA ASP A 449 20.32 18.76 -5.55
C ASP A 449 20.90 17.76 -4.55
N LYS A 450 20.42 16.51 -4.58
CA LYS A 450 20.86 15.43 -3.71
C LYS A 450 21.33 14.23 -4.52
N LYS A 451 22.42 13.61 -4.05
CA LYS A 451 22.97 12.39 -4.64
C LYS A 451 23.25 11.39 -3.53
N PHE A 452 22.84 10.14 -3.76
CA PHE A 452 23.03 9.06 -2.80
C PHE A 452 23.62 7.85 -3.53
N THR A 453 24.60 7.21 -2.89
CA THR A 453 25.15 5.93 -3.31
C THR A 453 25.14 4.99 -2.12
N PHE A 454 24.45 3.86 -2.25
CA PHE A 454 24.27 2.89 -1.19
C PHE A 454 24.79 1.53 -1.60
N PHE A 455 25.53 0.89 -0.69
CA PHE A 455 25.97 -0.50 -0.81
C PHE A 455 25.27 -1.32 0.27
N ASN A 456 24.52 -2.34 -0.13
CA ASN A 456 23.65 -3.14 0.73
C ASN A 456 24.03 -4.63 0.65
N PRO A 457 25.02 -5.10 1.44
CA PRO A 457 25.38 -6.51 1.53
C PRO A 457 24.36 -7.27 2.40
N LYS A 458 24.09 -8.54 2.03
CA LYS A 458 23.21 -9.44 2.77
C LYS A 458 23.78 -10.87 2.71
N ILE A 459 23.57 -11.62 3.79
CA ILE A 459 23.98 -13.02 3.89
C ILE A 459 22.94 -13.79 4.70
N GLY A 460 22.77 -15.08 4.40
CA GLY A 460 21.88 -15.93 5.18
C GLY A 460 22.13 -17.41 4.95
N PHE A 461 21.54 -18.19 5.86
CA PHE A 461 21.66 -19.63 5.93
C PHE A 461 20.29 -20.25 6.19
N ASN A 462 19.96 -21.32 5.46
CA ASN A 462 18.81 -22.18 5.74
C ASN A 462 19.36 -23.58 6.03
N TYR A 463 18.94 -24.16 7.14
CA TYR A 463 19.22 -25.54 7.46
C TYR A 463 17.91 -26.33 7.45
N HIS A 464 17.81 -27.28 6.52
CA HIS A 464 16.63 -28.09 6.33
C HIS A 464 16.63 -29.25 7.33
N LEU A 465 15.58 -29.33 8.13
CA LEU A 465 15.29 -30.37 9.08
C LEU A 465 14.16 -31.25 8.54
N GLU A 466 13.98 -32.43 9.11
CA GLU A 466 12.81 -33.24 8.79
C GLU A 466 11.51 -32.49 9.11
N GLY A 467 10.77 -32.13 8.05
CA GLY A 467 9.51 -31.37 8.14
C GLY A 467 9.64 -29.89 8.52
N GLY A 468 10.85 -29.33 8.54
CA GLY A 468 11.04 -27.92 8.93
C GLY A 468 12.31 -27.27 8.39
N THR A 469 12.51 -25.99 8.72
CA THR A 469 13.70 -25.22 8.34
C THR A 469 14.07 -24.26 9.46
N LEU A 470 15.37 -24.22 9.77
CA LEU A 470 16.00 -23.18 10.57
C LEU A 470 16.61 -22.14 9.63
N TYR A 471 16.39 -20.86 9.91
CA TYR A 471 16.81 -19.73 9.08
C TYR A 471 17.58 -18.71 9.92
N LEU A 472 18.71 -18.24 9.40
CA LEU A 472 19.51 -17.15 9.99
C LEU A 472 19.91 -16.19 8.89
N SER A 473 19.72 -14.89 9.07
CA SER A 473 20.21 -13.90 8.12
C SER A 473 20.64 -12.60 8.76
N TYR A 474 21.50 -11.92 8.03
CA TYR A 474 21.88 -10.53 8.22
C TYR A 474 21.70 -9.77 6.91
N ALA A 475 21.10 -8.57 7.00
CA ALA A 475 20.93 -7.67 5.87
C ALA A 475 21.29 -6.24 6.29
N ASN A 476 22.01 -5.53 5.43
CA ASN A 476 22.18 -4.09 5.52
C ASN A 476 21.34 -3.41 4.44
N ALA A 477 20.69 -2.31 4.78
CA ALA A 477 19.92 -1.50 3.86
C ALA A 477 20.07 -0.01 4.18
N HIS A 478 19.99 0.81 3.14
CA HIS A 478 20.01 2.26 3.24
C HIS A 478 18.78 2.86 2.56
N ARG A 479 18.38 4.03 3.05
CA ARG A 479 17.23 4.75 2.50
C ARG A 479 17.49 6.24 2.48
N GLU A 480 17.21 6.85 1.33
CA GLU A 480 17.23 8.29 1.15
C GLU A 480 16.03 8.97 1.83
N PRO A 481 16.16 10.23 2.28
CA PRO A 481 15.04 11.06 2.76
C PRO A 481 14.00 11.31 1.65
N VAL A 482 12.75 11.47 2.05
CA VAL A 482 11.66 11.88 1.14
C VAL A 482 11.71 13.39 0.89
N ARG A 483 10.91 13.88 -0.08
CA ARG A 483 10.82 15.30 -0.42
C ARG A 483 10.57 16.17 0.82
N ASP A 484 9.55 15.84 1.61
CA ASP A 484 9.18 16.63 2.79
C ASP A 484 10.28 16.66 3.85
N ASP A 485 11.02 15.55 4.02
CA ASP A 485 12.15 15.50 4.94
C ASP A 485 13.26 16.49 4.52
N ILE A 486 13.56 16.57 3.21
CA ILE A 486 14.58 17.48 2.65
C ILE A 486 14.12 18.94 2.74
N VAL A 487 12.84 19.19 2.46
CA VAL A 487 12.26 20.56 2.51
C VAL A 487 12.24 21.09 3.95
N ASN A 488 11.86 20.24 4.91
CA ASN A 488 11.76 20.63 6.31
C ASN A 488 13.12 20.69 7.02
N ALA A 489 14.10 19.89 6.58
CA ALA A 489 15.45 19.85 7.14
C ALA A 489 16.48 19.61 6.03
N PRO A 490 17.07 20.67 5.45
CA PRO A 490 18.02 20.51 4.32
C PRO A 490 19.28 19.69 4.64
N ASP A 491 19.64 19.54 5.92
CA ASP A 491 20.74 18.74 6.44
C ASP A 491 20.34 17.30 6.83
N VAL A 492 19.12 16.90 6.52
CA VAL A 492 18.59 15.57 6.77
C VAL A 492 19.50 14.47 6.20
N LYS A 493 19.73 13.42 7.00
CA LYS A 493 20.61 12.30 6.66
C LYS A 493 19.82 11.10 6.15
N PRO A 494 20.39 10.30 5.24
CA PRO A 494 19.84 8.99 4.90
C PRO A 494 19.87 8.04 6.10
N GLU A 495 18.92 7.11 6.12
CA GLU A 495 18.81 6.07 7.16
C GLU A 495 19.69 4.87 6.82
N THR A 496 20.25 4.24 7.84
CA THR A 496 20.92 2.93 7.74
C THR A 496 20.23 1.92 8.64
N LEU A 497 19.99 0.73 8.14
CA LEU A 497 19.39 -0.40 8.86
C LEU A 497 20.31 -1.61 8.80
N HIS A 498 20.58 -2.22 9.97
CA HIS A 498 21.15 -3.55 10.12
C HIS A 498 20.08 -4.48 10.68
N ASP A 499 19.69 -5.48 9.91
CA ASP A 499 18.58 -6.40 10.20
C ASP A 499 19.12 -7.82 10.42
N PHE A 500 18.88 -8.36 11.61
CA PHE A 500 19.27 -9.71 12.01
C PHE A 500 17.98 -10.52 12.22
N GLU A 501 17.91 -11.69 11.59
CA GLU A 501 16.74 -12.56 11.66
C GLU A 501 17.16 -13.98 12.01
N LEU A 502 16.43 -14.60 12.95
CA LEU A 502 16.54 -16.02 13.29
C LEU A 502 15.14 -16.62 13.27
N GLY A 503 14.90 -17.55 12.38
CA GLY A 503 13.58 -18.13 12.20
C GLY A 503 13.59 -19.65 12.20
N TYR A 504 12.45 -20.22 12.60
CA TYR A 504 12.18 -21.66 12.57
C TYR A 504 10.77 -21.93 12.10
N ASN A 505 10.59 -22.88 11.20
CA ASN A 505 9.28 -23.41 10.85
C ASN A 505 9.28 -24.93 10.91
N LYS A 506 8.12 -25.50 11.20
CA LYS A 506 7.89 -26.94 11.15
C LYS A 506 6.42 -27.24 10.89
N THR A 507 6.17 -28.27 10.07
CA THR A 507 4.81 -28.79 9.84
C THR A 507 4.82 -30.27 10.16
N PHE A 508 3.87 -30.71 11.02
CA PHE A 508 3.71 -32.12 11.41
C PHE A 508 2.27 -32.38 11.83
N ASN A 509 1.71 -33.50 11.38
CA ASN A 509 0.40 -34.02 11.83
C ASN A 509 -0.73 -32.94 11.88
N GLY A 510 -0.86 -32.13 10.82
CA GLY A 510 -1.88 -31.08 10.74
C GLY A 510 -1.57 -29.81 11.54
N LEU A 511 -0.45 -29.76 12.29
CA LEU A 511 0.05 -28.58 12.98
C LEU A 511 1.19 -27.94 12.17
N SER A 512 1.09 -26.68 11.88
CA SER A 512 2.14 -25.84 11.31
C SER A 512 2.53 -24.78 12.32
N ILE A 513 3.82 -24.64 12.62
CA ILE A 513 4.36 -23.63 13.53
C ILE A 513 5.43 -22.80 12.83
N THR A 514 5.47 -21.52 13.15
CA THR A 514 6.53 -20.60 12.76
C THR A 514 6.95 -19.78 13.96
N ALA A 515 8.25 -19.55 14.10
CA ALA A 515 8.81 -18.62 15.07
C ALA A 515 9.90 -17.81 14.38
N ASN A 516 9.92 -16.51 14.60
CA ASN A 516 10.96 -15.64 14.07
C ASN A 516 11.36 -14.62 15.15
N ALA A 517 12.63 -14.52 15.44
CA ALA A 517 13.23 -13.45 16.24
C ALA A 517 13.94 -12.47 15.32
N TYR A 518 13.75 -11.18 15.53
CA TYR A 518 14.37 -10.13 14.74
C TYR A 518 14.99 -9.06 15.62
N TYR A 519 16.09 -8.46 15.12
CA TYR A 519 16.76 -7.33 15.73
C TYR A 519 17.19 -6.34 14.64
N MET A 520 16.46 -5.25 14.51
CA MET A 520 16.62 -4.21 13.51
C MET A 520 17.28 -3.00 14.17
N LEU A 521 18.55 -2.75 13.89
CA LEU A 521 19.34 -1.61 14.39
C LEU A 521 19.35 -0.50 13.36
N TYR A 522 18.93 0.69 13.76
CA TYR A 522 18.91 1.88 12.91
C TYR A 522 19.96 2.89 13.34
N LYS A 523 20.60 3.50 12.35
CA LYS A 523 21.39 4.71 12.49
C LYS A 523 20.72 5.82 11.67
N ASP A 524 20.57 6.99 12.28
CA ASP A 524 19.93 8.17 11.69
C ASP A 524 18.50 7.91 11.19
N GLN A 525 17.73 7.04 11.87
CA GLN A 525 16.34 6.75 11.50
C GLN A 525 15.51 8.04 11.47
N LEU A 526 14.70 8.21 10.44
CA LEU A 526 13.70 9.28 10.32
C LEU A 526 12.42 8.86 11.04
N VAL A 527 12.25 9.28 12.28
CA VAL A 527 11.07 8.96 13.09
C VAL A 527 10.01 10.05 13.00
N LEU A 528 8.75 9.65 13.09
CA LEU A 528 7.60 10.55 13.10
C LEU A 528 7.65 11.42 14.35
N ILE A 529 7.61 12.76 14.20
CA ILE A 529 7.69 13.69 15.32
C ILE A 529 6.34 14.03 15.96
N GLY A 530 5.25 13.42 15.47
CA GLY A 530 3.90 13.71 15.94
C GLY A 530 3.32 15.00 15.36
N ALA A 531 3.86 15.50 14.26
CA ALA A 531 3.32 16.64 13.52
C ALA A 531 3.00 16.25 12.09
N ILE A 532 2.09 16.99 11.45
CA ILE A 532 1.72 16.82 10.03
C ILE A 532 1.95 18.12 9.28
N ASN A 533 2.16 18.00 7.97
CA ASN A 533 2.20 19.15 7.06
C ASN A 533 0.77 19.59 6.65
N GLY A 534 0.67 20.60 5.77
CA GLY A 534 -0.60 21.16 5.31
C GLY A 534 -1.49 20.22 4.48
N VAL A 535 -1.05 18.97 4.22
CA VAL A 535 -1.79 17.93 3.50
C VAL A 535 -1.91 16.63 4.32
N GLY A 536 -1.73 16.72 5.64
CA GLY A 536 -1.86 15.59 6.55
C GLY A 536 -0.69 14.60 6.52
N ALA A 537 0.37 14.84 5.74
CA ALA A 537 1.54 13.98 5.72
C ALA A 537 2.38 14.19 7.00
N SER A 538 2.78 13.09 7.62
CA SER A 538 3.54 13.09 8.87
C SER A 538 4.96 13.62 8.67
N LEU A 539 5.39 14.55 9.53
CA LEU A 539 6.74 15.11 9.56
C LEU A 539 7.69 14.19 10.34
N ARG A 540 8.98 14.22 9.97
CA ARG A 540 10.02 13.36 10.53
C ARG A 540 11.26 14.15 10.90
N LYS A 541 12.09 13.55 11.76
CA LYS A 541 13.47 13.98 12.00
C LYS A 541 14.39 12.78 12.20
N ASN A 542 15.68 12.95 11.93
CA ASN A 542 16.66 11.92 12.25
C ASN A 542 16.82 11.75 13.76
N VAL A 543 16.86 10.50 14.23
CA VAL A 543 17.35 10.11 15.55
C VAL A 543 18.64 9.33 15.38
N GLY A 544 19.64 9.61 16.22
CA GLY A 544 20.99 9.05 16.03
C GLY A 544 21.00 7.53 16.05
N ARG A 545 20.36 6.91 17.03
CA ARG A 545 20.25 5.44 17.17
C ARG A 545 18.86 5.04 17.64
N SER A 546 18.34 4.01 17.04
CA SER A 546 17.09 3.37 17.45
C SER A 546 17.14 1.87 17.14
N TYR A 547 16.21 1.10 17.70
CA TYR A 547 16.11 -0.32 17.39
C TYR A 547 14.66 -0.80 17.45
N ARG A 548 14.40 -1.88 16.72
CA ARG A 548 13.21 -2.70 16.81
C ARG A 548 13.64 -4.14 17.05
N ALA A 549 13.15 -4.75 18.12
CA ALA A 549 13.43 -6.13 18.44
C ALA A 549 12.15 -6.87 18.75
N GLY A 550 11.99 -8.10 18.32
CA GLY A 550 10.78 -8.84 18.61
C GLY A 550 10.84 -10.30 18.25
N ILE A 551 9.78 -10.99 18.71
CA ILE A 551 9.50 -12.38 18.39
C ILE A 551 8.14 -12.46 17.75
N GLU A 552 8.06 -13.06 16.56
CA GLU A 552 6.85 -13.35 15.81
C GLU A 552 6.59 -14.87 15.89
N LEU A 553 5.40 -15.24 16.34
CA LEU A 553 4.97 -16.62 16.45
C LEU A 553 3.75 -16.82 15.54
N GLY A 554 3.72 -17.94 14.83
CA GLY A 554 2.58 -18.37 14.04
C GLY A 554 2.25 -19.83 14.32
N ALA A 555 0.97 -20.16 14.34
CA ALA A 555 0.51 -21.55 14.43
C ALA A 555 -0.77 -21.72 13.59
N GLY A 556 -0.84 -22.81 12.85
CA GLY A 556 -2.05 -23.26 12.17
C GLY A 556 -2.33 -24.71 12.56
N TYR A 557 -3.57 -25.01 12.96
CA TYR A 557 -3.94 -26.36 13.34
C TYR A 557 -5.28 -26.77 12.75
N GLN A 558 -5.29 -27.96 12.14
CA GLN A 558 -6.48 -28.60 11.61
C GLN A 558 -7.00 -29.61 12.65
N PHE A 559 -8.03 -29.23 13.42
CA PHE A 559 -8.62 -30.12 14.42
C PHE A 559 -9.44 -31.25 13.81
N SER A 560 -10.12 -30.95 12.71
CA SER A 560 -10.91 -31.88 11.92
C SER A 560 -11.12 -31.30 10.51
N GLU A 561 -11.72 -32.05 9.61
CA GLU A 561 -12.10 -31.54 8.27
C GLU A 561 -13.00 -30.31 8.34
N LYS A 562 -13.75 -30.14 9.45
CA LYS A 562 -14.70 -29.04 9.65
C LYS A 562 -14.19 -27.89 10.49
N PHE A 563 -13.05 -28.03 11.18
CA PHE A 563 -12.59 -27.01 12.11
C PHE A 563 -11.08 -26.82 12.08
N ASN A 564 -10.64 -25.59 11.80
CA ASN A 564 -9.24 -25.21 11.87
C ASN A 564 -9.05 -23.84 12.53
N THR A 565 -7.83 -23.58 12.98
CA THR A 565 -7.45 -22.31 13.59
C THR A 565 -6.13 -21.81 13.05
N LEU A 566 -6.02 -20.47 12.97
CA LEU A 566 -4.78 -19.77 12.65
C LEU A 566 -4.51 -18.76 13.77
N LEU A 567 -3.31 -18.79 14.29
CA LEU A 567 -2.83 -17.87 15.32
C LEU A 567 -1.56 -17.20 14.81
N ASN A 568 -1.44 -15.90 14.99
CA ASN A 568 -0.15 -15.22 14.97
C ASN A 568 -0.06 -14.21 16.11
N ALA A 569 1.13 -14.05 16.66
CA ALA A 569 1.40 -13.13 17.75
C ALA A 569 2.80 -12.52 17.59
N THR A 570 2.89 -11.22 17.80
CA THR A 570 4.14 -10.47 17.79
C THR A 570 4.35 -9.80 19.13
N PHE A 571 5.48 -10.07 19.77
CA PHE A 571 5.96 -9.37 20.95
C PHE A 571 7.16 -8.55 20.54
N SER A 572 7.13 -7.24 20.76
CA SER A 572 8.18 -6.34 20.27
C SER A 572 8.56 -5.25 21.26
N GLN A 573 9.77 -4.75 21.11
CA GLN A 573 10.28 -3.57 21.78
C GLN A 573 10.90 -2.65 20.73
N ASN A 574 10.38 -1.43 20.65
CA ASN A 574 10.75 -0.44 19.64
C ASN A 574 11.18 0.84 20.35
N LYS A 575 12.46 1.22 20.27
CA LYS A 575 13.04 2.27 21.11
C LYS A 575 13.95 3.21 20.33
N ASN A 576 13.82 4.50 20.63
CA ASN A 576 14.79 5.54 20.30
C ASN A 576 15.79 5.65 21.45
N LYS A 577 17.08 5.84 21.15
CA LYS A 577 18.13 6.07 22.14
C LYS A 577 18.50 7.55 22.17
N ASN A 578 18.61 8.13 23.39
CA ASN A 578 18.94 9.53 23.58
C ASN A 578 18.05 10.46 22.73
N TYR A 579 16.73 10.28 22.86
CA TYR A 579 15.76 11.07 22.09
C TYR A 579 15.76 12.52 22.59
N ILE A 580 16.08 13.47 21.68
CA ILE A 580 16.16 14.89 21.97
C ILE A 580 14.89 15.57 21.47
N VAL A 581 14.22 16.33 22.32
CA VAL A 581 13.12 17.20 21.95
C VAL A 581 13.59 18.66 21.95
N GLN A 582 13.02 19.45 21.04
CA GLN A 582 13.19 20.89 20.98
C GLN A 582 12.11 21.53 21.85
N LEU A 583 12.50 22.27 22.89
CA LEU A 583 11.58 23.00 23.78
C LEU A 583 11.38 24.46 23.32
N SER A 584 12.42 25.07 22.75
CA SER A 584 12.41 26.40 22.16
C SER A 584 13.47 26.48 21.04
N GLU A 585 13.66 27.64 20.41
CA GLU A 585 14.69 27.82 19.38
C GLU A 585 16.11 27.51 19.89
N THR A 586 16.37 27.70 21.19
CA THR A 586 17.70 27.57 21.80
C THR A 586 17.79 26.45 22.83
N GLU A 587 16.68 25.84 23.24
CA GLU A 587 16.65 24.87 24.32
C GLU A 587 16.21 23.48 23.84
N THR A 588 16.99 22.47 24.21
CA THR A 588 16.70 21.06 23.93
C THR A 588 16.74 20.24 25.20
N GLU A 589 15.93 19.19 25.27
CA GLU A 589 15.93 18.22 26.36
C GLU A 589 16.19 16.82 25.82
N ASN A 590 17.05 16.07 26.52
CA ASN A 590 17.29 14.66 26.22
C ASN A 590 16.40 13.78 27.12
N LEU A 591 15.37 13.19 26.53
CA LEU A 591 14.43 12.27 27.21
C LEU A 591 15.00 10.86 27.42
N GLY A 592 16.26 10.60 27.04
CA GLY A 592 16.87 9.28 27.16
C GLY A 592 16.27 8.25 26.20
N THR A 593 15.93 7.07 26.72
CA THR A 593 15.34 5.99 25.90
C THR A 593 13.83 6.08 25.88
N THR A 594 13.24 6.33 24.69
CA THR A 594 11.81 6.47 24.49
C THR A 594 11.23 5.41 23.57
N ASN A 595 9.91 5.23 23.57
CA ASN A 595 9.24 4.37 22.60
C ASN A 595 9.19 5.07 21.23
N THR A 596 9.33 4.27 20.16
CA THR A 596 9.06 4.77 18.81
C THR A 596 7.54 4.86 18.62
N SER A 597 7.08 5.97 18.03
CA SER A 597 5.66 6.20 17.71
C SER A 597 5.06 5.08 16.88
N PHE A 598 3.75 4.85 17.04
CA PHE A 598 2.96 3.84 16.31
C PHE A 598 3.59 2.43 16.28
N SER A 599 4.21 2.05 17.39
CA SER A 599 4.93 0.77 17.50
C SER A 599 4.45 0.04 18.77
N PRO A 600 3.31 -0.67 18.70
CA PRO A 600 2.78 -1.40 19.84
C PRO A 600 3.71 -2.56 20.22
N ASN A 601 3.79 -2.85 21.53
CA ASN A 601 4.62 -3.95 22.03
C ASN A 601 4.00 -5.33 21.78
N PHE A 602 2.73 -5.39 21.42
CA PHE A 602 2.00 -6.62 21.15
C PHE A 602 1.01 -6.44 20.00
N ILE A 603 1.00 -7.39 19.07
CA ILE A 603 -0.06 -7.57 18.07
C ILE A 603 -0.36 -9.06 18.01
N GLY A 604 -1.62 -9.44 18.21
CA GLY A 604 -2.06 -10.83 18.13
C GLY A 604 -3.30 -10.98 17.26
N ASN A 605 -3.36 -12.04 16.47
CA ASN A 605 -4.53 -12.39 15.66
C ASN A 605 -4.87 -13.87 15.86
N LEU A 606 -6.15 -14.17 16.03
CA LEU A 606 -6.70 -15.53 16.13
C LEU A 606 -7.86 -15.67 15.17
N THR A 607 -7.76 -16.57 14.22
CA THR A 607 -8.85 -16.92 13.29
C THR A 607 -9.33 -18.31 13.61
N LEU A 608 -10.64 -18.46 13.84
CA LEU A 608 -11.34 -19.72 14.01
C LEU A 608 -12.22 -19.95 12.78
N ASN A 609 -12.01 -21.03 12.06
CA ASN A 609 -12.79 -21.39 10.88
C ASN A 609 -13.62 -22.63 11.13
N TYR A 610 -14.91 -22.55 10.81
CA TYR A 610 -15.84 -23.65 10.86
C TYR A 610 -16.47 -23.89 9.49
N LEU A 611 -16.32 -25.11 8.97
CA LEU A 611 -16.81 -25.57 7.66
C LEU A 611 -17.85 -26.69 7.89
N PRO A 612 -19.12 -26.37 8.21
CA PRO A 612 -20.14 -27.37 8.53
C PRO A 612 -20.43 -28.31 7.37
N VAL A 613 -20.44 -27.79 6.16
CA VAL A 613 -20.60 -28.52 4.89
C VAL A 613 -19.61 -27.98 3.87
N LYS A 614 -19.45 -28.69 2.77
CA LYS A 614 -18.58 -28.27 1.66
C LYS A 614 -18.95 -26.85 1.22
N ASP A 615 -17.95 -26.03 0.99
CA ASP A 615 -18.06 -24.67 0.43
C ASP A 615 -18.82 -23.64 1.30
N LEU A 616 -19.32 -24.01 2.48
CA LEU A 616 -19.84 -23.08 3.51
C LEU A 616 -18.80 -22.90 4.60
N GLN A 617 -18.37 -21.67 4.83
CA GLN A 617 -17.40 -21.34 5.86
C GLN A 617 -17.90 -20.19 6.74
N PHE A 618 -17.74 -20.38 8.03
CA PHE A 618 -17.84 -19.31 9.04
C PHE A 618 -16.45 -19.07 9.63
N SER A 619 -16.07 -17.80 9.75
CA SER A 619 -14.80 -17.42 10.37
C SER A 619 -15.04 -16.36 11.43
N LEU A 620 -14.46 -16.57 12.61
CA LEU A 620 -14.35 -15.56 13.66
C LEU A 620 -12.90 -15.11 13.71
N VAL A 621 -12.66 -13.84 13.38
CA VAL A 621 -11.32 -13.26 13.25
C VAL A 621 -11.13 -12.25 14.36
N ASN A 622 -10.17 -12.50 15.24
CA ASN A 622 -9.91 -11.69 16.42
C ASN A 622 -8.55 -11.02 16.30
N LYS A 623 -8.46 -9.74 16.67
CA LYS A 623 -7.24 -8.95 16.68
C LYS A 623 -7.10 -8.20 18.00
N LEU A 624 -5.93 -8.31 18.62
CA LEU A 624 -5.55 -7.54 19.81
C LEU A 624 -4.30 -6.73 19.49
N VAL A 625 -4.35 -5.43 19.72
CA VAL A 625 -3.22 -4.49 19.55
C VAL A 625 -2.94 -3.83 20.87
N GLY A 626 -1.69 -3.87 21.31
CA GLY A 626 -1.20 -3.22 22.51
C GLY A 626 -1.24 -1.69 22.42
N SER A 627 -1.05 -1.02 23.53
CA SER A 627 -0.96 0.45 23.54
C SER A 627 0.27 0.95 22.77
N GLN A 628 0.15 2.15 22.20
CA GLN A 628 1.20 2.79 21.42
C GLN A 628 1.17 4.31 21.66
N TYR A 629 2.11 5.06 21.09
CA TYR A 629 2.21 6.50 21.23
C TYR A 629 2.06 7.21 19.90
N LEU A 630 1.49 8.42 19.89
CA LEU A 630 1.38 9.28 18.71
C LEU A 630 2.73 9.89 18.30
N ASP A 631 3.62 10.06 19.27
CA ASP A 631 4.96 10.62 19.11
C ASP A 631 6.00 9.80 19.87
N ASN A 632 7.25 10.30 19.93
CA ASN A 632 8.36 9.60 20.56
C ASN A 632 8.71 10.12 21.96
N THR A 633 7.88 10.93 22.58
CA THR A 633 8.18 11.56 23.89
C THR A 633 7.87 10.68 25.08
N ASN A 634 7.02 9.67 24.91
CA ASN A 634 6.36 8.87 25.98
C ASN A 634 5.37 9.68 26.83
N ALA A 635 4.96 10.85 26.37
CA ALA A 635 3.99 11.66 27.09
C ALA A 635 2.66 10.88 27.29
N PRO A 636 2.09 10.89 28.49
CA PRO A 636 0.84 10.15 28.78
C PRO A 636 -0.32 10.55 27.87
N GLU A 637 -0.42 11.81 27.49
CA GLU A 637 -1.44 12.37 26.58
C GLU A 637 -1.29 11.88 25.15
N SER A 638 -0.07 11.54 24.70
CA SER A 638 0.21 10.97 23.39
C SER A 638 -0.07 9.45 23.31
N LYS A 639 -0.50 8.82 24.42
CA LYS A 639 -0.71 7.37 24.47
C LYS A 639 -2.07 6.98 23.91
N ILE A 640 -2.06 6.14 22.88
CA ILE A 640 -3.24 5.43 22.35
C ILE A 640 -3.41 4.14 23.16
N LYS A 641 -4.64 3.89 23.64
CA LYS A 641 -5.00 2.68 24.41
C LYS A 641 -4.95 1.44 23.53
N SER A 642 -4.69 0.30 24.14
CA SER A 642 -4.89 -1.02 23.51
C SER A 642 -6.35 -1.23 23.11
N TYR A 643 -6.56 -2.00 22.04
CA TYR A 643 -7.90 -2.34 21.57
C TYR A 643 -7.97 -3.79 21.08
N TYR A 644 -9.17 -4.33 21.17
CA TYR A 644 -9.54 -5.66 20.72
C TYR A 644 -10.67 -5.56 19.71
N LEU A 645 -10.51 -6.21 18.57
CA LEU A 645 -11.52 -6.27 17.51
C LEU A 645 -11.86 -7.73 17.23
N SER A 646 -13.11 -7.97 16.90
CA SER A 646 -13.55 -9.28 16.44
C SER A 646 -14.46 -9.08 15.22
N ASP A 647 -14.12 -9.77 14.12
CA ASP A 647 -14.87 -9.74 12.88
C ASP A 647 -15.49 -11.12 12.63
N PHE A 648 -16.70 -11.14 12.11
CA PHE A 648 -17.37 -12.35 11.68
C PHE A 648 -17.49 -12.38 10.16
N ILE A 649 -17.14 -13.52 9.56
CA ILE A 649 -17.22 -13.71 8.11
C ILE A 649 -18.01 -14.99 7.85
N ALA A 650 -19.02 -14.90 6.99
CA ALA A 650 -19.72 -16.05 6.43
C ALA A 650 -19.57 -16.05 4.92
N SER A 651 -19.23 -17.17 4.34
CA SER A 651 -19.15 -17.32 2.89
C SER A 651 -19.67 -18.68 2.44
N TYR A 652 -20.41 -18.67 1.33
CA TYR A 652 -20.93 -19.87 0.71
C TYR A 652 -20.70 -19.81 -0.80
N GLN A 653 -20.22 -20.91 -1.36
CA GLN A 653 -20.04 -21.07 -2.81
C GLN A 653 -20.87 -22.24 -3.30
N VAL A 654 -21.51 -22.09 -4.44
CA VAL A 654 -22.30 -23.15 -5.07
C VAL A 654 -22.11 -23.08 -6.59
N ALA A 655 -21.83 -24.24 -7.19
CA ALA A 655 -21.84 -24.39 -8.63
C ALA A 655 -23.24 -24.79 -9.09
N TRP A 656 -23.77 -24.03 -10.05
CA TRP A 656 -25.07 -24.30 -10.67
C TRP A 656 -24.93 -24.32 -12.19
N GLY A 657 -24.88 -25.49 -12.76
CA GLY A 657 -24.59 -25.68 -14.18
C GLY A 657 -23.20 -25.20 -14.56
N ARG A 658 -23.13 -24.15 -15.38
CA ARG A 658 -21.89 -23.48 -15.80
C ARG A 658 -21.65 -22.17 -15.02
N THR A 659 -22.30 -22.00 -13.90
CA THR A 659 -22.21 -20.75 -13.12
C THR A 659 -21.74 -21.07 -11.71
N ASP A 660 -20.68 -20.43 -11.29
CA ASP A 660 -20.27 -20.39 -9.88
C ASP A 660 -20.89 -19.18 -9.21
N ILE A 661 -21.58 -19.41 -8.11
CA ILE A 661 -22.27 -18.40 -7.32
C ILE A 661 -21.61 -18.33 -5.94
N GLY A 662 -21.13 -17.17 -5.54
CA GLY A 662 -20.56 -16.93 -4.23
C GLY A 662 -21.38 -15.93 -3.43
N PHE A 663 -21.61 -16.22 -2.16
CA PHE A 663 -22.22 -15.31 -1.19
C PHE A 663 -21.20 -15.01 -0.10
N SER A 664 -21.10 -13.75 0.31
CA SER A 664 -20.21 -13.31 1.38
C SER A 664 -20.91 -12.32 2.30
N LEU A 665 -20.70 -12.47 3.59
CA LEU A 665 -21.09 -11.53 4.63
C LEU A 665 -19.89 -11.27 5.52
N LEU A 666 -19.53 -10.02 5.70
CA LEU A 666 -18.51 -9.57 6.63
C LEU A 666 -19.14 -8.61 7.63
N VAL A 667 -19.03 -8.92 8.90
CA VAL A 667 -19.40 -8.02 10.00
C VAL A 667 -18.12 -7.65 10.75
N ASN A 668 -17.66 -6.44 10.57
CA ASN A 668 -16.47 -5.91 11.25
C ASN A 668 -16.84 -5.45 12.65
N ASN A 669 -15.91 -5.62 13.60
CA ASN A 669 -15.99 -5.10 14.96
C ASN A 669 -17.33 -5.44 15.65
N ILE A 670 -17.67 -6.74 15.71
CA ILE A 670 -18.97 -7.23 16.20
C ILE A 670 -19.32 -6.78 17.63
N PHE A 671 -18.32 -6.44 18.45
CA PHE A 671 -18.51 -5.93 19.81
C PHE A 671 -18.64 -4.40 19.88
N ASN A 672 -18.69 -3.72 18.72
CA ASN A 672 -18.84 -2.28 18.61
C ASN A 672 -17.81 -1.49 19.44
N GLN A 673 -16.56 -1.97 19.49
CA GLN A 673 -15.47 -1.34 20.22
C GLN A 673 -15.13 0.01 19.60
N LYS A 674 -15.17 1.08 20.40
CA LYS A 674 -14.61 2.39 19.99
C LYS A 674 -13.09 2.35 20.11
N TYR A 675 -12.38 2.64 19.06
CA TYR A 675 -10.92 2.59 19.04
C TYR A 675 -10.30 3.63 18.12
N ILE A 676 -9.02 3.88 18.35
CA ILE A 676 -8.16 4.78 17.60
C ILE A 676 -6.90 3.98 17.28
N ASN A 677 -6.44 4.00 16.04
CA ASN A 677 -5.20 3.36 15.62
C ASN A 677 -4.24 4.31 14.92
N ASN A 678 -4.65 5.56 14.71
CA ASN A 678 -3.86 6.59 14.07
C ASN A 678 -4.19 7.98 14.65
N GLY A 679 -3.27 8.94 14.47
CA GLY A 679 -3.39 10.30 14.94
C GLY A 679 -2.08 11.07 14.84
N TYR A 680 -2.00 12.21 15.51
CA TYR A 680 -0.78 13.02 15.66
C TYR A 680 -0.81 13.79 16.99
N SER A 681 0.33 14.33 17.40
CA SER A 681 0.43 15.05 18.67
C SER A 681 -0.48 16.28 18.72
N GLY A 682 -0.99 16.54 19.95
CA GLY A 682 -1.90 17.64 20.17
C GLY A 682 -2.98 17.37 21.21
N PRO A 683 -3.42 16.12 21.55
CA PRO A 683 -3.51 14.92 20.71
C PRO A 683 -4.69 15.01 19.74
N PHE A 684 -4.47 14.66 18.49
CA PHE A 684 -5.49 14.58 17.45
C PHE A 684 -5.66 13.13 16.98
N TYR A 685 -6.89 12.69 16.81
CA TYR A 685 -7.27 11.31 16.56
C TYR A 685 -7.99 11.12 15.24
N TYR A 686 -7.73 10.00 14.57
CA TYR A 686 -8.55 9.48 13.48
C TYR A 686 -9.45 8.38 14.02
N ALA A 687 -10.73 8.69 14.21
CA ALA A 687 -11.70 7.75 14.75
C ALA A 687 -12.01 6.63 13.76
N GLN A 688 -12.14 5.41 14.27
CA GLN A 688 -12.44 4.23 13.47
C GLN A 688 -13.88 3.77 13.70
N ALA A 689 -14.47 3.15 12.65
CA ALA A 689 -15.83 2.68 12.68
C ALA A 689 -16.07 1.62 13.79
N GLY A 690 -17.20 1.72 14.45
CA GLY A 690 -17.74 0.67 15.29
C GLY A 690 -18.23 -0.53 14.48
N ALA A 691 -19.24 -1.26 14.99
CA ALA A 691 -19.83 -2.39 14.27
C ALA A 691 -20.40 -1.94 12.92
N ASN A 692 -20.01 -2.64 11.85
CA ASN A 692 -20.47 -2.38 10.50
C ASN A 692 -20.41 -3.65 9.66
N PHE A 693 -21.13 -3.69 8.55
CA PHE A 693 -21.21 -4.87 7.71
C PHE A 693 -21.02 -4.56 6.22
N LEU A 694 -20.61 -5.59 5.48
CA LEU A 694 -20.62 -5.67 4.03
C LEU A 694 -21.16 -7.04 3.61
N ALA A 695 -22.03 -7.07 2.62
CA ALA A 695 -22.56 -8.29 2.02
C ALA A 695 -22.35 -8.27 0.52
N GLY A 696 -22.02 -9.41 -0.07
CA GLY A 696 -21.71 -9.49 -1.49
C GLY A 696 -22.19 -10.77 -2.15
N ILE A 697 -22.38 -10.67 -3.46
CA ILE A 697 -22.64 -11.79 -4.35
C ILE A 697 -21.63 -11.74 -5.51
N SER A 698 -21.08 -12.89 -5.85
CA SER A 698 -20.26 -13.09 -7.05
C SER A 698 -20.89 -14.12 -7.96
N LEU A 699 -20.83 -13.85 -9.26
CA LEU A 699 -21.28 -14.78 -10.30
C LEU A 699 -20.13 -14.95 -11.30
N LYS A 700 -19.82 -16.20 -11.66
CA LYS A 700 -18.85 -16.50 -12.70
C LYS A 700 -19.46 -17.51 -13.67
N PHE A 701 -19.53 -17.14 -14.93
CA PHE A 701 -20.07 -17.93 -16.04
C PHE A 701 -18.91 -18.49 -16.85
N HIS A 702 -18.93 -19.82 -17.11
CA HIS A 702 -17.92 -20.54 -17.86
C HIS A 702 -18.40 -20.94 -19.26
#